data_6509cabb6a2ff277a2d1102f04f1a353
#
_entry.id   6509cabb6a2ff277a2d1102f04f1a353
#
_cell.length_a   1.000
_cell.length_b   1.000
_cell.length_c   1.000
_cell.angle_alpha   90.00
_cell.angle_beta   90.00
_cell.angle_gamma   90.00
#
_symmetry.space_group_name_H-M   'P 1'
#
loop_
_entity.id
_entity.type
_entity.pdbx_description
1 polymer ?
#
loop_
_entity_poly.entity_id
_entity_poly.type
_entity_poly.pdbx_seq_one_letter_code
_entity_poly.pdbx_strand_id
1 'polypeptide(L)'
;MVRRLFIFIFGILTFAVAQAHDGPALRRVISPSQPVWIIHIDTWNSPNPQAIINMVPEDIKPYVVFNLSLSATESICADGKKVVDSWMKVCAENRVWTMIQPASGGCSAFDDDDLELYESYYKNYPNFLGWNYAEQFWGFDEDRKRENGTIHTPSFLKRLELFTHLMKFAHQYGGYLCVSFTQACYSANMMPVAYMKRNAEMNRLLSTDKEHFICCEKYTMKNGFYDIESNCLGAYLGGYAGQYGIRFDICGWMEEQDKLDENGNAIKDPSDDTKTLKEYYNDFPKACGAIPILEHVALTGETVIDGPELVTTDDLREIATSKTADGYIRRNWAWFPHFKNINIDMFRKILDGTIRIPSREEVIARTKICVKNDIKPKDINSSQNEMEPYVSPSGLYDGLYRSEQDDNGTQWPNSTLNNKWWLKVSGRYPAIPVVYDLIDEEAKKLQVAIKSSEYASNPTWSNVTSKKAYMNKLFKQEYTGDIYASRLENTWVCYNPYQYNEEHVPLAATKNGMKYIRKYWGNNGRSAKGTLKPAYNTCSQIKMNLAPYSLVHMREYSDKLSLYMQNYRIKDGLRYGVGDGRLQDDKNLPEYAQQTDTIIVVGASAQPTISWKDNSEHSASTVTCEWKNGQFTVYVKHNGPLELTIDNCKGTKTTGKLKDSDVTAAVIETPAAPEAYEGEMQYEFENFDYKNVGGCYGNAWNNGFRGYYGQGCLNLGTQKGASVRGYIPVTKPGNYKVAIRYQASMGDAVINVICGNQTKQVTLPKNASSNKEWSEVEFDMDIADVKGNMTVNYVSGKRAVLDCVRLNYKGALTGIAGVTTDADLIDHVEYYDLQGMRLSAAKQGISIKKVYLRSGKTYTEKIYK
;
A
#
# COMPACT_ATOMS: atom_id res chain seq x y z
N MET A 1 26.51 -65.64 -7.59
CA MET A 1 25.81 -65.33 -6.34
C MET A 1 25.94 -63.84 -6.12
N VAL A 2 24.96 -63.05 -6.60
CA VAL A 2 25.00 -61.61 -6.64
C VAL A 2 24.19 -61.08 -5.49
N ARG A 3 24.83 -60.43 -4.53
CA ARG A 3 24.12 -59.70 -3.46
C ARG A 3 23.83 -58.28 -3.94
N ARG A 4 22.57 -57.96 -4.10
CA ARG A 4 22.06 -56.59 -4.32
C ARG A 4 22.04 -55.85 -2.97
N LEU A 5 22.75 -54.77 -2.89
CA LEU A 5 22.73 -53.82 -1.79
C LEU A 5 21.58 -52.84 -2.04
N PHE A 6 20.53 -52.86 -1.20
CA PHE A 6 19.50 -51.84 -1.19
C PHE A 6 19.97 -50.69 -0.26
N ILE A 7 20.21 -49.54 -0.80
CA ILE A 7 20.40 -48.32 -0.01
C ILE A 7 19.04 -47.71 0.22
N PHE A 8 18.56 -47.77 1.46
CA PHE A 8 17.40 -47.00 1.91
C PHE A 8 17.84 -45.58 2.19
N ILE A 9 17.41 -44.65 1.35
CA ILE A 9 17.49 -43.22 1.65
C ILE A 9 16.34 -42.91 2.58
N PHE A 10 16.61 -42.75 3.87
CA PHE A 10 15.68 -42.14 4.80
C PHE A 10 15.70 -40.62 4.56
N GLY A 11 14.75 -40.13 3.78
CA GLY A 11 14.40 -38.74 3.78
C GLY A 11 13.75 -38.44 5.14
N ILE A 12 14.46 -37.69 5.98
CA ILE A 12 13.87 -37.09 7.18
C ILE A 12 12.92 -35.99 6.71
N LEU A 13 11.65 -36.32 6.54
CA LEU A 13 10.59 -35.34 6.53
C LEU A 13 10.44 -34.84 7.97
N THR A 14 11.00 -33.72 8.26
CA THR A 14 10.62 -32.91 9.43
C THR A 14 9.19 -32.46 9.19
N PHE A 15 8.22 -33.20 9.66
CA PHE A 15 6.88 -32.69 9.89
C PHE A 15 7.01 -31.67 11.02
N ALA A 16 7.03 -30.40 10.66
CA ALA A 16 6.59 -29.37 11.59
C ALA A 16 5.17 -29.77 12.00
N VAL A 17 4.98 -30.14 13.24
CA VAL A 17 3.64 -30.30 13.82
C VAL A 17 3.07 -28.88 13.86
N ALA A 18 2.44 -28.48 12.77
CA ALA A 18 1.55 -27.32 12.81
C ALA A 18 0.49 -27.68 13.86
N GLN A 19 0.43 -26.91 14.94
CA GLN A 19 -0.72 -26.97 15.83
C GLN A 19 -1.95 -26.82 14.94
N ALA A 20 -2.86 -27.79 14.99
CA ALA A 20 -4.08 -27.72 14.22
C ALA A 20 -4.82 -26.45 14.65
N HIS A 21 -4.99 -25.53 13.75
CA HIS A 21 -5.79 -24.32 13.95
C HIS A 21 -7.25 -24.75 14.07
N ASP A 22 -7.92 -24.37 15.16
CA ASP A 22 -9.31 -24.76 15.40
C ASP A 22 -10.34 -24.02 14.52
N GLY A 23 -9.89 -23.01 13.77
CA GLY A 23 -10.70 -22.20 12.87
C GLY A 23 -10.63 -22.62 11.39
N PRO A 24 -11.39 -21.99 10.52
CA PRO A 24 -11.28 -22.19 9.08
C PRO A 24 -9.92 -21.73 8.57
N ALA A 25 -9.51 -22.24 7.40
CA ALA A 25 -8.31 -21.76 6.73
C ALA A 25 -8.40 -20.24 6.44
N LEU A 26 -7.27 -19.56 6.47
CA LEU A 26 -7.18 -18.15 6.09
C LEU A 26 -7.73 -17.95 4.66
N ARG A 27 -8.60 -16.98 4.47
CA ARG A 27 -9.16 -16.61 3.15
C ARG A 27 -8.06 -16.23 2.17
N ARG A 28 -7.04 -15.56 2.67
CA ARG A 28 -5.85 -15.11 1.96
C ARG A 28 -4.63 -15.32 2.87
N VAL A 29 -3.79 -16.25 2.52
CA VAL A 29 -2.54 -16.45 3.27
C VAL A 29 -1.59 -15.27 3.01
N ILE A 30 -1.03 -14.70 4.07
CA ILE A 30 0.04 -13.70 4.00
C ILE A 30 1.31 -14.33 4.53
N SER A 31 2.38 -14.26 3.77
CA SER A 31 3.67 -14.86 4.10
C SER A 31 4.79 -14.21 3.26
N PRO A 32 6.07 -14.49 3.54
CA PRO A 32 7.15 -14.05 2.68
C PRO A 32 7.03 -14.49 1.22
N SER A 33 6.37 -15.64 0.95
CA SER A 33 6.09 -16.09 -0.42
C SER A 33 4.78 -15.55 -1.00
N GLN A 34 3.92 -14.99 -0.18
CA GLN A 34 2.64 -14.40 -0.58
C GLN A 34 2.46 -13.04 0.12
N PRO A 35 3.33 -12.06 -0.14
CA PRO A 35 3.21 -10.73 0.45
C PRO A 35 1.93 -10.04 -0.01
N VAL A 36 1.51 -9.02 0.72
CA VAL A 36 0.34 -8.23 0.38
C VAL A 36 0.69 -6.76 0.26
N TRP A 37 0.12 -6.12 -0.73
CA TRP A 37 0.14 -4.69 -0.87
C TRP A 37 -1.26 -4.14 -0.60
N ILE A 38 -1.40 -3.40 0.49
CA ILE A 38 -2.64 -2.73 0.85
C ILE A 38 -2.64 -1.36 0.17
N ILE A 39 -3.55 -1.18 -0.77
CA ILE A 39 -3.80 0.11 -1.41
C ILE A 39 -4.87 0.82 -0.60
N HIS A 40 -4.48 1.91 0.04
CA HIS A 40 -5.37 2.70 0.87
C HIS A 40 -6.21 3.64 0.01
N ILE A 41 -7.53 3.55 0.14
CA ILE A 41 -8.49 4.33 -0.63
C ILE A 41 -9.39 5.10 0.33
N ASP A 42 -9.31 6.42 0.30
CA ASP A 42 -10.30 7.27 0.92
C ASP A 42 -11.58 7.24 0.10
N THR A 43 -12.47 6.34 0.45
CA THR A 43 -13.67 6.03 -0.34
C THR A 43 -14.57 7.24 -0.57
N TRP A 44 -14.58 8.17 0.38
CA TRP A 44 -15.33 9.42 0.31
C TRP A 44 -14.80 10.42 -0.73
N ASN A 45 -13.54 10.27 -1.14
CA ASN A 45 -12.87 11.14 -2.09
C ASN A 45 -12.54 10.46 -3.43
N SER A 46 -12.71 9.15 -3.50
CA SER A 46 -12.37 8.33 -4.67
C SER A 46 -13.63 7.85 -5.37
N PRO A 47 -14.15 8.58 -6.36
CA PRO A 47 -15.51 8.36 -6.82
C PRO A 47 -15.70 7.13 -7.72
N ASN A 48 -14.65 6.60 -8.34
CA ASN A 48 -14.79 5.53 -9.34
C ASN A 48 -14.04 4.26 -8.98
N PRO A 49 -14.66 3.32 -8.23
CA PRO A 49 -14.01 2.08 -7.84
C PRO A 49 -13.53 1.24 -9.03
N GLN A 50 -14.34 1.11 -10.07
CA GLN A 50 -13.97 0.31 -11.24
C GLN A 50 -12.74 0.87 -11.97
N ALA A 51 -12.64 2.19 -12.10
CA ALA A 51 -11.50 2.83 -12.74
C ALA A 51 -10.21 2.56 -11.94
N ILE A 52 -10.27 2.64 -10.63
CA ILE A 52 -9.12 2.39 -9.76
C ILE A 52 -8.70 0.92 -9.79
N ILE A 53 -9.65 -0.01 -9.73
CA ILE A 53 -9.38 -1.45 -9.88
C ILE A 53 -8.69 -1.74 -11.21
N ASN A 54 -9.18 -1.13 -12.30
CA ASN A 54 -8.61 -1.31 -13.63
C ASN A 54 -7.21 -0.74 -13.80
N MET A 55 -6.80 0.19 -12.94
CA MET A 55 -5.45 0.76 -12.97
C MET A 55 -4.40 -0.14 -12.31
N VAL A 56 -4.81 -1.06 -11.45
CA VAL A 56 -3.88 -2.00 -10.83
C VAL A 56 -3.43 -3.00 -11.90
N PRO A 57 -2.12 -3.13 -12.16
CA PRO A 57 -1.62 -4.09 -13.13
C PRO A 57 -2.04 -5.53 -12.82
N GLU A 58 -2.42 -6.28 -13.85
CA GLU A 58 -2.94 -7.65 -13.68
C GLU A 58 -1.94 -8.61 -13.01
N ASP A 59 -0.65 -8.41 -13.23
CA ASP A 59 0.43 -9.21 -12.67
C ASP A 59 0.58 -9.04 -11.14
N ILE A 60 0.21 -7.89 -10.60
CA ILE A 60 0.27 -7.62 -9.16
C ILE A 60 -1.09 -7.68 -8.47
N LYS A 61 -2.19 -7.62 -9.21
CA LYS A 61 -3.55 -7.59 -8.68
C LYS A 61 -3.89 -8.72 -7.69
N PRO A 62 -3.44 -9.96 -7.87
CA PRO A 62 -3.68 -11.04 -6.90
C PRO A 62 -3.10 -10.78 -5.51
N TYR A 63 -2.06 -9.94 -5.43
CA TYR A 63 -1.35 -9.62 -4.19
C TYR A 63 -1.90 -8.36 -3.51
N VAL A 64 -2.81 -7.64 -4.17
CA VAL A 64 -3.35 -6.36 -3.69
C VAL A 64 -4.58 -6.57 -2.82
N VAL A 65 -4.66 -5.77 -1.76
CA VAL A 65 -5.85 -5.61 -0.93
C VAL A 65 -6.26 -4.14 -0.96
N PHE A 66 -7.50 -3.84 -1.32
CA PHE A 66 -8.04 -2.49 -1.19
C PHE A 66 -8.50 -2.24 0.24
N ASN A 67 -7.88 -1.28 0.91
CA ASN A 67 -8.31 -0.81 2.21
C ASN A 67 -9.29 0.36 2.03
N LEU A 68 -10.57 0.10 2.27
CA LEU A 68 -11.65 1.07 2.09
C LEU A 68 -11.76 1.93 3.34
N SER A 69 -11.17 3.12 3.28
CA SER A 69 -11.04 4.03 4.40
C SER A 69 -12.19 5.01 4.49
N LEU A 70 -12.70 5.15 5.70
CA LEU A 70 -13.66 6.18 6.12
C LEU A 70 -13.00 7.21 7.06
N SER A 71 -11.66 7.19 7.15
CA SER A 71 -10.94 8.10 8.03
C SER A 71 -11.13 9.56 7.67
N ALA A 72 -11.01 10.40 8.67
CA ALA A 72 -10.86 11.86 8.64
C ALA A 72 -12.10 12.73 8.45
N THR A 73 -13.31 12.19 8.27
CA THR A 73 -14.44 13.10 8.03
C THR A 73 -15.75 12.64 8.69
N GLU A 74 -15.93 13.05 9.90
CA GLU A 74 -17.21 12.83 10.60
C GLU A 74 -18.41 13.38 9.88
N SER A 75 -18.28 14.53 9.22
CA SER A 75 -19.36 15.13 8.42
C SER A 75 -19.70 14.33 7.18
N ILE A 76 -18.76 13.54 6.66
CA ILE A 76 -18.94 12.67 5.50
C ILE A 76 -19.38 11.27 5.96
N CYS A 77 -19.00 10.86 7.15
CA CYS A 77 -19.31 9.55 7.71
C CYS A 77 -20.82 9.32 7.98
N ALA A 78 -21.66 10.35 7.94
CA ALA A 78 -23.11 10.13 8.05
C ALA A 78 -23.67 9.12 7.02
N ASP A 79 -23.06 9.07 5.82
CA ASP A 79 -23.39 8.11 4.76
C ASP A 79 -22.23 7.13 4.48
N GLY A 80 -21.26 7.06 5.37
CA GLY A 80 -20.05 6.27 5.19
C GLY A 80 -20.30 4.79 4.91
N LYS A 81 -21.30 4.18 5.56
CA LYS A 81 -21.69 2.80 5.29
C LYS A 81 -22.13 2.62 3.83
N LYS A 82 -22.95 3.52 3.29
CA LYS A 82 -23.42 3.43 1.89
C LYS A 82 -22.25 3.52 0.91
N VAL A 83 -21.30 4.41 1.19
CA VAL A 83 -20.10 4.56 0.34
C VAL A 83 -19.26 3.28 0.37
N VAL A 84 -19.01 2.73 1.55
CA VAL A 84 -18.25 1.47 1.68
C VAL A 84 -19.02 0.31 1.03
N ASP A 85 -20.31 0.18 1.25
CA ASP A 85 -21.12 -0.89 0.64
C ASP A 85 -21.10 -0.85 -0.89
N SER A 86 -21.13 0.36 -1.47
CA SER A 86 -20.98 0.57 -2.89
C SER A 86 -19.61 0.06 -3.40
N TRP A 87 -18.53 0.44 -2.74
CA TRP A 87 -17.20 -0.02 -3.05
C TRP A 87 -17.05 -1.54 -2.87
N MET A 88 -17.55 -2.07 -1.76
CA MET A 88 -17.48 -3.51 -1.46
C MET A 88 -18.12 -4.35 -2.54
N LYS A 89 -19.29 -3.94 -3.05
CA LYS A 89 -19.98 -4.65 -4.13
C LYS A 89 -19.14 -4.68 -5.40
N VAL A 90 -18.62 -3.53 -5.85
CA VAL A 90 -17.78 -3.46 -7.05
C VAL A 90 -16.49 -4.27 -6.87
N CYS A 91 -15.86 -4.20 -5.70
CA CYS A 91 -14.67 -4.99 -5.40
C CYS A 91 -14.96 -6.50 -5.41
N ALA A 92 -16.10 -6.92 -4.83
CA ALA A 92 -16.49 -8.33 -4.78
C ALA A 92 -16.75 -8.91 -6.19
N GLU A 93 -17.36 -8.12 -7.07
CA GLU A 93 -17.57 -8.51 -8.47
C GLU A 93 -16.29 -8.65 -9.28
N ASN A 94 -15.34 -7.79 -9.00
CA ASN A 94 -14.02 -7.84 -9.62
C ASN A 94 -13.09 -8.86 -8.96
N ARG A 95 -13.56 -9.56 -7.92
CA ARG A 95 -12.81 -10.57 -7.17
C ARG A 95 -11.47 -10.04 -6.66
N VAL A 96 -11.48 -8.81 -6.15
CA VAL A 96 -10.33 -8.17 -5.50
C VAL A 96 -10.51 -8.20 -3.98
N TRP A 97 -9.44 -8.49 -3.27
CA TRP A 97 -9.45 -8.52 -1.82
C TRP A 97 -9.68 -7.13 -1.23
N THR A 98 -10.41 -7.09 -0.12
CA THR A 98 -10.71 -5.83 0.58
C THR A 98 -10.52 -5.94 2.08
N MET A 99 -10.14 -4.82 2.68
CA MET A 99 -10.28 -4.52 4.09
C MET A 99 -11.08 -3.23 4.24
N ILE A 100 -11.66 -3.00 5.41
CA ILE A 100 -12.37 -1.74 5.72
C ILE A 100 -11.65 -1.07 6.87
N GLN A 101 -11.45 0.25 6.75
CA GLN A 101 -10.92 1.09 7.81
C GLN A 101 -12.02 2.03 8.31
N PRO A 102 -12.74 1.68 9.38
CA PRO A 102 -13.82 2.51 9.89
C PRO A 102 -13.33 3.70 10.70
N ALA A 103 -12.06 3.68 11.11
CA ALA A 103 -11.48 4.73 11.96
C ALA A 103 -10.03 4.99 11.64
N SER A 104 -9.65 6.26 11.76
CA SER A 104 -8.28 6.72 11.93
C SER A 104 -8.21 7.53 13.22
N GLY A 105 -7.16 7.31 14.00
CA GLY A 105 -7.13 7.86 15.36
C GLY A 105 -8.26 7.32 16.21
N GLY A 106 -8.82 8.15 17.06
CA GLY A 106 -9.90 7.75 17.98
C GLY A 106 -11.29 7.70 17.35
N CYS A 107 -11.52 8.47 16.29
CA CYS A 107 -12.85 8.60 15.70
C CYS A 107 -13.24 7.36 14.89
N SER A 108 -14.52 6.98 14.94
CA SER A 108 -15.04 5.86 14.18
C SER A 108 -16.27 6.27 13.38
N ALA A 109 -16.34 5.81 12.13
CA ALA A 109 -17.51 5.98 11.27
C ALA A 109 -18.62 5.00 11.64
N PHE A 110 -18.28 3.89 12.27
CA PHE A 110 -19.21 2.87 12.76
C PHE A 110 -19.27 2.91 14.29
N ASP A 111 -20.38 2.47 14.84
CA ASP A 111 -20.49 2.30 16.28
C ASP A 111 -19.71 1.05 16.70
N ASP A 112 -18.80 1.21 17.67
CA ASP A 112 -17.98 0.09 18.15
C ASP A 112 -18.83 -1.00 18.85
N ASP A 113 -20.08 -0.71 19.25
CA ASP A 113 -21.00 -1.68 19.83
C ASP A 113 -21.83 -2.46 18.78
N ASP A 114 -21.84 -2.04 17.52
CA ASP A 114 -22.60 -2.70 16.46
C ASP A 114 -21.84 -3.92 15.89
N LEU A 115 -21.67 -4.92 16.75
CA LEU A 115 -20.93 -6.14 16.37
C LEU A 115 -21.59 -6.91 15.23
N GLU A 116 -22.92 -6.81 15.08
CA GLU A 116 -23.65 -7.44 13.97
C GLU A 116 -23.23 -6.83 12.63
N LEU A 117 -23.08 -5.52 12.58
CA LEU A 117 -22.57 -4.82 11.41
C LEU A 117 -21.15 -5.31 11.05
N TYR A 118 -20.26 -5.35 12.05
CA TYR A 118 -18.88 -5.80 11.82
C TYR A 118 -18.81 -7.25 11.29
N GLU A 119 -19.59 -8.15 11.88
CA GLU A 119 -19.64 -9.55 11.45
C GLU A 119 -20.27 -9.72 10.05
N SER A 120 -21.25 -8.87 9.71
CA SER A 120 -22.01 -8.96 8.46
C SER A 120 -21.13 -8.88 7.21
N TYR A 121 -20.03 -8.12 7.24
CA TYR A 121 -19.12 -8.03 6.11
C TYR A 121 -18.41 -9.36 5.81
N TYR A 122 -18.03 -10.11 6.84
CA TYR A 122 -17.49 -11.46 6.65
C TYR A 122 -18.53 -12.42 6.06
N LYS A 123 -19.78 -12.31 6.48
CA LYS A 123 -20.89 -13.18 6.02
C LYS A 123 -21.29 -12.87 4.57
N ASN A 124 -21.29 -11.60 4.22
CA ASN A 124 -21.86 -11.16 2.95
C ASN A 124 -20.84 -11.07 1.80
N TYR A 125 -19.54 -10.92 2.10
CA TYR A 125 -18.52 -10.68 1.09
C TYR A 125 -17.38 -11.70 1.18
N PRO A 126 -17.24 -12.59 0.20
CA PRO A 126 -16.17 -13.60 0.21
C PRO A 126 -14.77 -12.99 0.02
N ASN A 127 -14.69 -11.78 -0.52
CA ASN A 127 -13.45 -11.04 -0.73
C ASN A 127 -13.06 -10.16 0.48
N PHE A 128 -13.87 -10.12 1.54
CA PHE A 128 -13.56 -9.33 2.72
C PHE A 128 -12.55 -10.08 3.61
N LEU A 129 -11.40 -9.43 3.86
CA LEU A 129 -10.34 -9.99 4.68
C LEU A 129 -10.37 -9.53 6.13
N GLY A 130 -11.01 -8.40 6.41
CA GLY A 130 -11.07 -7.93 7.79
C GLY A 130 -10.93 -6.42 7.95
N TRP A 131 -10.59 -6.03 9.15
CA TRP A 131 -10.63 -4.66 9.61
C TRP A 131 -9.23 -4.09 9.74
N ASN A 132 -9.04 -2.88 9.23
CA ASN A 132 -7.81 -2.13 9.34
C ASN A 132 -8.06 -0.86 10.17
N TYR A 133 -7.38 -0.72 11.28
CA TYR A 133 -7.47 0.44 12.14
C TYR A 133 -6.17 1.23 12.13
N ALA A 134 -6.25 2.48 11.68
CA ALA A 134 -5.09 3.36 11.61
C ALA A 134 -4.98 4.25 12.85
N GLU A 135 -3.75 4.65 13.14
CA GLU A 135 -3.43 5.63 14.18
C GLU A 135 -4.04 5.31 15.54
N GLN A 136 -4.00 4.06 15.94
CA GLN A 136 -4.42 3.69 17.27
C GLN A 136 -3.21 3.90 18.20
N PHE A 137 -3.31 4.53 19.27
CA PHE A 137 -4.11 4.67 20.42
C PHE A 137 -4.31 6.12 20.83
N TRP A 138 -5.54 6.53 20.96
CA TRP A 138 -5.83 7.87 21.44
C TRP A 138 -5.97 7.95 22.96
N GLY A 139 -6.01 6.87 23.66
CA GLY A 139 -5.93 6.82 25.11
C GLY A 139 -6.86 7.77 25.86
N PHE A 140 -8.13 7.71 25.59
CA PHE A 140 -9.12 8.40 26.43
C PHE A 140 -9.66 7.41 27.44
N ASP A 141 -9.78 7.85 28.70
CA ASP A 141 -10.33 7.03 29.77
C ASP A 141 -11.84 6.87 29.61
N GLU A 142 -12.51 7.89 29.07
CA GLU A 142 -13.97 7.94 28.90
C GLU A 142 -14.33 8.13 27.42
N ASP A 143 -15.52 7.62 27.08
CA ASP A 143 -16.10 7.84 25.77
C ASP A 143 -16.43 9.31 25.54
N ARG A 144 -16.01 9.85 24.40
CA ARG A 144 -16.43 11.18 23.96
C ARG A 144 -17.68 11.05 23.11
N LYS A 145 -18.71 11.80 23.47
CA LYS A 145 -20.03 11.74 22.83
C LYS A 145 -20.30 12.99 21.99
N ARG A 146 -21.05 12.80 20.92
CA ARG A 146 -21.67 13.90 20.15
C ARG A 146 -22.85 14.48 20.92
N GLU A 147 -23.35 15.64 20.49
CA GLU A 147 -24.53 16.29 21.07
C GLU A 147 -25.76 15.39 21.10
N ASN A 148 -25.92 14.50 20.13
CA ASN A 148 -27.02 13.54 20.07
C ASN A 148 -26.83 12.30 20.97
N GLY A 149 -25.73 12.25 21.75
CA GLY A 149 -25.40 11.16 22.68
C GLY A 149 -24.68 9.97 22.07
N THR A 150 -24.49 9.89 20.76
CA THR A 150 -23.71 8.81 20.13
C THR A 150 -22.22 8.97 20.45
N ILE A 151 -21.51 7.86 20.55
CA ILE A 151 -20.09 7.87 20.81
C ILE A 151 -19.37 8.32 19.54
N HIS A 152 -18.55 9.35 19.71
CA HIS A 152 -17.69 9.88 18.67
C HIS A 152 -16.30 9.24 18.70
N THR A 153 -15.73 9.19 19.90
CA THR A 153 -14.43 8.59 20.16
C THR A 153 -14.60 7.66 21.35
N PRO A 154 -14.49 6.35 21.16
CA PRO A 154 -14.59 5.41 22.27
C PRO A 154 -13.39 5.56 23.21
N SER A 155 -13.58 5.18 24.47
CA SER A 155 -12.46 5.02 25.38
C SER A 155 -11.48 3.95 24.89
N PHE A 156 -10.25 4.00 25.35
CA PHE A 156 -9.23 3.04 24.90
C PHE A 156 -9.57 1.59 25.32
N LEU A 157 -10.25 1.39 26.43
CA LEU A 157 -10.69 0.05 26.86
C LEU A 157 -11.86 -0.44 26.02
N LYS A 158 -12.81 0.42 25.67
CA LYS A 158 -13.90 0.07 24.76
C LYS A 158 -13.37 -0.31 23.37
N ARG A 159 -12.42 0.45 22.84
CA ARG A 159 -11.77 0.10 21.57
C ARG A 159 -11.04 -1.23 21.66
N LEU A 160 -10.39 -1.54 22.76
CA LEU A 160 -9.73 -2.83 22.98
C LEU A 160 -10.74 -3.99 23.07
N GLU A 161 -11.93 -3.73 23.64
CA GLU A 161 -13.02 -4.71 23.63
C GLU A 161 -13.49 -5.02 22.19
N LEU A 162 -13.71 -3.99 21.37
CA LEU A 162 -14.00 -4.17 19.95
C LEU A 162 -12.90 -4.98 19.27
N PHE A 163 -11.63 -4.62 19.44
CA PHE A 163 -10.52 -5.37 18.84
C PHE A 163 -10.52 -6.84 19.24
N THR A 164 -10.91 -7.14 20.47
CA THR A 164 -11.07 -8.52 20.94
C THR A 164 -12.16 -9.27 20.17
N HIS A 165 -13.29 -8.61 19.90
CA HIS A 165 -14.35 -9.19 19.07
C HIS A 165 -13.91 -9.36 17.61
N LEU A 166 -13.21 -8.37 17.06
CA LEU A 166 -12.71 -8.44 15.68
C LEU A 166 -11.68 -9.55 15.50
N MET A 167 -10.84 -9.82 16.50
CA MET A 167 -9.94 -10.98 16.47
C MET A 167 -10.72 -12.31 16.48
N LYS A 168 -11.79 -12.40 17.26
CA LYS A 168 -12.67 -13.60 17.24
C LYS A 168 -13.31 -13.80 15.87
N PHE A 169 -13.80 -12.72 15.25
CA PHE A 169 -14.35 -12.81 13.90
C PHE A 169 -13.27 -13.16 12.88
N ALA A 170 -12.08 -12.60 13.00
CA ALA A 170 -10.95 -12.96 12.13
C ALA A 170 -10.64 -14.46 12.22
N HIS A 171 -10.56 -15.01 13.43
CA HIS A 171 -10.42 -16.45 13.64
C HIS A 171 -11.59 -17.24 13.03
N GLN A 172 -12.84 -16.84 13.33
CA GLN A 172 -14.05 -17.54 12.91
C GLN A 172 -14.22 -17.60 11.39
N TYR A 173 -13.78 -16.55 10.67
CA TYR A 173 -14.02 -16.38 9.24
C TYR A 173 -12.75 -16.47 8.39
N GLY A 174 -11.59 -16.75 8.99
CA GLY A 174 -10.31 -16.85 8.30
C GLY A 174 -9.79 -15.49 7.80
N GLY A 175 -10.10 -14.41 8.52
CA GLY A 175 -9.69 -13.05 8.16
C GLY A 175 -8.57 -12.50 9.04
N TYR A 176 -8.49 -11.18 9.11
CA TYR A 176 -7.44 -10.44 9.82
C TYR A 176 -8.00 -9.26 10.62
N LEU A 177 -7.33 -8.94 11.70
CA LEU A 177 -7.31 -7.62 12.31
C LEU A 177 -5.96 -6.97 12.03
N CYS A 178 -5.95 -5.88 11.29
CA CYS A 178 -4.78 -5.06 11.05
C CYS A 178 -4.87 -3.81 11.94
N VAL A 179 -3.83 -3.54 12.71
CA VAL A 179 -3.74 -2.32 13.51
C VAL A 179 -2.44 -1.61 13.20
N SER A 180 -2.57 -0.38 12.71
CA SER A 180 -1.43 0.49 12.44
C SER A 180 -1.22 1.42 13.64
N PHE A 181 -0.12 1.20 14.32
CA PHE A 181 0.24 1.98 15.48
C PHE A 181 1.02 3.22 15.08
N THR A 182 0.66 4.34 15.69
CA THR A 182 1.43 5.57 15.54
C THR A 182 1.77 6.09 16.90
N GLN A 183 2.97 6.63 17.01
CA GLN A 183 3.34 7.36 18.19
C GLN A 183 3.08 8.85 17.98
N ALA A 184 2.90 9.52 19.06
CA ALA A 184 3.20 10.93 19.20
C ALA A 184 2.32 11.97 18.51
N CYS A 185 1.40 11.68 17.63
CA CYS A 185 0.40 12.71 17.38
C CYS A 185 -0.27 13.14 18.67
N TYR A 186 -0.42 12.20 19.60
CA TYR A 186 -1.41 12.35 20.65
C TYR A 186 -0.96 11.87 22.02
N SER A 187 0.18 11.26 22.18
CA SER A 187 0.55 10.81 23.50
C SER A 187 1.90 10.14 23.69
N ALA A 188 2.10 9.80 24.90
CA ALA A 188 3.18 9.07 25.47
C ALA A 188 3.44 7.72 24.79
N ASN A 189 4.64 7.29 24.98
CA ASN A 189 5.19 6.04 24.55
C ASN A 189 4.32 4.84 24.91
N MET A 190 3.70 4.21 23.93
CA MET A 190 2.89 3.03 24.13
C MET A 190 3.54 1.82 23.49
N MET A 191 3.58 0.74 24.22
CA MET A 191 3.92 -0.56 23.68
C MET A 191 2.64 -1.28 23.25
N PRO A 192 2.44 -1.57 21.94
CA PRO A 192 1.21 -2.17 21.44
C PRO A 192 0.81 -3.46 22.16
N VAL A 193 1.76 -4.35 22.40
CA VAL A 193 1.52 -5.60 23.13
C VAL A 193 1.02 -5.36 24.55
N ALA A 194 1.63 -4.44 25.27
CA ALA A 194 1.20 -4.12 26.63
C ALA A 194 -0.23 -3.61 26.69
N TYR A 195 -0.64 -2.78 25.74
CA TYR A 195 -2.02 -2.33 25.60
C TYR A 195 -2.98 -3.49 25.32
N MET A 196 -2.68 -4.29 24.33
CA MET A 196 -3.53 -5.44 23.95
C MET A 196 -3.72 -6.43 25.11
N LYS A 197 -2.69 -6.63 25.90
CA LYS A 197 -2.72 -7.52 27.08
C LYS A 197 -3.62 -7.03 28.22
N ARG A 198 -4.08 -5.80 28.23
CA ARG A 198 -5.04 -5.29 29.22
C ARG A 198 -6.40 -5.99 29.16
N ASN A 199 -6.76 -6.54 28.01
CA ASN A 199 -7.87 -7.46 27.90
C ASN A 199 -7.35 -8.91 27.93
N ALA A 200 -7.79 -9.69 28.91
CA ALA A 200 -7.29 -11.05 29.13
C ALA A 200 -7.59 -11.98 27.94
N GLU A 201 -8.72 -11.82 27.30
CA GLU A 201 -9.11 -12.60 26.12
C GLU A 201 -8.29 -12.18 24.89
N MET A 202 -8.06 -10.88 24.69
CA MET A 202 -7.18 -10.40 23.63
C MET A 202 -5.76 -10.95 23.83
N ASN A 203 -5.25 -10.94 25.07
CA ASN A 203 -3.94 -11.53 25.36
C ASN A 203 -3.88 -13.03 25.00
N ARG A 204 -4.96 -13.79 25.27
CA ARG A 204 -5.05 -15.19 24.88
C ARG A 204 -5.03 -15.32 23.36
N LEU A 205 -5.87 -14.56 22.65
CA LEU A 205 -5.97 -14.56 21.18
C LEU A 205 -4.65 -14.22 20.50
N LEU A 206 -3.92 -13.23 20.98
CA LEU A 206 -2.59 -12.88 20.45
C LEU A 206 -1.57 -14.02 20.61
N SER A 207 -1.80 -14.95 21.53
CA SER A 207 -0.92 -16.10 21.74
C SER A 207 -1.33 -17.33 20.93
N THR A 208 -2.65 -17.54 20.76
CA THR A 208 -3.20 -18.74 20.12
C THR A 208 -3.57 -18.53 18.65
N ASP A 209 -3.92 -17.31 18.27
CA ASP A 209 -4.50 -16.94 16.97
C ASP A 209 -3.75 -15.78 16.30
N LYS A 210 -2.46 -15.66 16.62
CA LYS A 210 -1.59 -14.56 16.13
C LYS A 210 -1.54 -14.40 14.63
N GLU A 211 -1.78 -15.46 13.86
CA GLU A 211 -1.81 -15.48 12.41
C GLU A 211 -2.88 -14.57 11.83
N HIS A 212 -3.91 -14.27 12.62
CA HIS A 212 -4.99 -13.33 12.27
C HIS A 212 -4.67 -11.88 12.63
N PHE A 213 -3.54 -11.61 13.27
CA PHE A 213 -3.16 -10.26 13.69
C PHE A 213 -2.01 -9.71 12.86
N ILE A 214 -2.25 -8.55 12.24
CA ILE A 214 -1.25 -7.78 11.50
C ILE A 214 -0.88 -6.56 12.33
N CYS A 215 0.36 -6.47 12.76
CA CYS A 215 0.91 -5.33 13.49
C CYS A 215 1.66 -4.43 12.52
N CYS A 216 1.10 -3.27 12.21
CA CYS A 216 1.73 -2.31 11.33
C CYS A 216 2.31 -1.13 12.11
N GLU A 217 3.42 -0.61 11.65
CA GLU A 217 3.88 0.71 12.03
C GLU A 217 3.36 1.76 11.05
N LYS A 218 2.94 2.90 11.55
CA LYS A 218 2.50 4.00 10.71
C LYS A 218 3.59 5.06 10.58
N TYR A 219 4.12 5.18 9.39
CA TYR A 219 5.14 6.17 9.04
C TYR A 219 4.50 7.52 8.70
N THR A 220 3.99 8.20 9.72
CA THR A 220 3.35 9.51 9.53
C THR A 220 3.94 10.62 10.36
N MET A 221 4.89 10.30 11.22
CA MET A 221 5.35 11.27 12.23
C MET A 221 6.83 11.55 12.15
N LYS A 222 7.15 12.81 12.31
CA LYS A 222 8.52 13.32 12.35
C LYS A 222 9.28 12.83 13.58
N ASN A 223 8.56 12.60 14.67
CA ASN A 223 9.12 12.27 15.97
C ASN A 223 8.66 10.89 16.40
N GLY A 224 9.57 10.04 16.87
CA GLY A 224 9.20 8.80 17.52
C GLY A 224 8.85 7.62 16.64
N PHE A 225 9.02 7.70 15.32
CA PHE A 225 8.76 6.54 14.45
C PHE A 225 9.68 5.35 14.79
N TYR A 226 10.86 5.59 15.33
CA TYR A 226 11.76 4.53 15.83
C TYR A 226 11.12 3.72 16.95
N ASP A 227 10.34 4.36 17.80
CA ASP A 227 9.66 3.69 18.89
C ASP A 227 8.62 2.73 18.35
N ILE A 228 7.86 3.16 17.34
CA ILE A 228 6.85 2.32 16.69
C ILE A 228 7.51 1.20 15.89
N GLU A 229 8.52 1.50 15.09
CA GLU A 229 9.31 0.51 14.35
C GLU A 229 9.79 -0.61 15.30
N SER A 230 10.43 -0.21 16.40
CA SER A 230 10.98 -1.15 17.38
C SER A 230 9.90 -1.97 18.10
N ASN A 231 8.76 -1.35 18.42
CA ASN A 231 7.67 -2.00 19.13
C ASN A 231 6.87 -2.94 18.23
N CYS A 232 6.57 -2.54 17.00
CA CYS A 232 5.86 -3.39 16.05
C CYS A 232 6.72 -4.59 15.61
N LEU A 233 8.00 -4.34 15.32
CA LEU A 233 8.96 -5.41 15.08
C LEU A 233 9.08 -6.34 16.30
N GLY A 234 9.11 -5.77 17.50
CA GLY A 234 9.13 -6.53 18.74
C GLY A 234 7.87 -7.38 18.97
N ALA A 235 6.69 -6.88 18.60
CA ALA A 235 5.46 -7.65 18.64
C ALA A 235 5.52 -8.87 17.70
N TYR A 236 5.99 -8.66 16.48
CA TYR A 236 6.17 -9.73 15.50
C TYR A 236 7.23 -10.75 15.93
N LEU A 237 8.45 -10.31 16.26
CA LEU A 237 9.52 -11.22 16.65
C LEU A 237 9.26 -11.88 18.00
N GLY A 238 8.57 -11.21 18.93
CA GLY A 238 8.14 -11.76 20.22
C GLY A 238 7.06 -12.82 20.13
N GLY A 239 6.38 -12.94 18.97
CA GLY A 239 5.39 -13.96 18.70
C GLY A 239 3.94 -13.54 18.94
N TYR A 240 3.66 -12.25 19.10
CA TYR A 240 2.31 -11.71 19.31
C TYR A 240 1.57 -11.32 18.03
N ALA A 241 2.27 -11.17 16.93
CA ALA A 241 1.68 -10.90 15.62
C ALA A 241 2.15 -11.96 14.63
N GLY A 242 1.24 -12.43 13.78
CA GLY A 242 1.57 -13.34 12.70
C GLY A 242 2.21 -12.62 11.52
N GLN A 243 1.87 -11.35 11.35
CA GLN A 243 2.37 -10.53 10.27
C GLN A 243 2.88 -9.18 10.79
N TYR A 244 3.87 -8.65 10.09
CA TYR A 244 4.44 -7.34 10.34
C TYR A 244 4.33 -6.50 9.07
N GLY A 245 3.97 -5.23 9.24
CA GLY A 245 3.77 -4.32 8.13
C GLY A 245 4.16 -2.89 8.42
N ILE A 246 4.36 -2.16 7.34
CA ILE A 246 4.54 -0.73 7.34
C ILE A 246 3.35 -0.07 6.65
N ARG A 247 2.74 0.88 7.33
CA ARG A 247 1.79 1.78 6.70
C ARG A 247 2.48 3.10 6.38
N PHE A 248 2.58 3.35 5.10
CA PHE A 248 3.21 4.53 4.57
C PHE A 248 2.16 5.54 4.12
N ASP A 249 2.05 6.67 4.79
CA ASP A 249 1.26 7.79 4.32
C ASP A 249 2.00 9.12 4.53
N ILE A 250 1.54 10.17 3.89
CA ILE A 250 2.19 11.48 3.94
C ILE A 250 1.68 12.35 5.09
N CYS A 251 0.61 11.96 5.74
CA CYS A 251 0.07 12.69 6.87
C CYS A 251 1.13 12.76 8.00
N GLY A 252 1.40 13.94 8.51
CA GLY A 252 2.46 14.13 9.52
C GLY A 252 3.88 14.36 8.98
N TRP A 253 4.14 14.06 7.72
CA TRP A 253 5.37 14.46 7.02
C TRP A 253 5.23 15.84 6.38
N MET A 254 4.02 16.36 6.33
CA MET A 254 3.75 17.73 5.92
C MET A 254 4.05 18.71 7.03
N GLU A 255 4.70 19.80 6.69
CA GLU A 255 4.79 20.97 7.54
C GLU A 255 3.89 22.07 7.03
N GLU A 256 3.04 22.56 7.92
CA GLU A 256 2.28 23.76 7.72
C GLU A 256 3.09 24.96 8.23
N GLN A 257 3.32 25.93 7.39
CA GLN A 257 3.97 27.19 7.76
C GLN A 257 3.13 28.37 7.28
N ASP A 258 3.26 29.50 7.97
CA ASP A 258 2.70 30.74 7.45
C ASP A 258 3.37 31.10 6.13
N LYS A 259 2.58 31.40 5.12
CA LYS A 259 3.07 32.00 3.89
C LYS A 259 3.57 33.40 4.20
N LEU A 260 4.81 33.72 3.78
CA LEU A 260 5.44 34.95 4.10
C LEU A 260 5.52 35.88 2.87
N ASP A 261 5.40 37.18 3.10
CA ASP A 261 5.69 38.19 2.10
C ASP A 261 7.22 38.38 1.92
N GLU A 262 7.59 39.29 1.02
CA GLU A 262 8.99 39.61 0.74
C GLU A 262 9.75 40.16 1.94
N ASN A 263 9.04 40.70 2.94
CA ASN A 263 9.60 41.23 4.18
C ASN A 263 9.63 40.21 5.33
N GLY A 264 9.15 38.97 5.08
CA GLY A 264 9.09 37.91 6.06
C GLY A 264 7.89 38.00 7.01
N ASN A 265 6.86 38.78 6.70
CA ASN A 265 5.63 38.84 7.47
C ASN A 265 4.62 37.79 6.95
N ALA A 266 3.86 37.21 7.86
CA ALA A 266 2.80 36.28 7.50
C ALA A 266 1.70 37.01 6.69
N ILE A 267 1.37 36.47 5.53
CA ILE A 267 0.32 37.00 4.65
C ILE A 267 -1.02 36.62 5.27
N LYS A 268 -1.87 37.61 5.45
CA LYS A 268 -3.24 37.37 5.93
C LYS A 268 -4.06 36.62 4.90
N ASP A 269 -4.97 35.76 5.39
CA ASP A 269 -5.94 35.09 4.52
C ASP A 269 -6.95 36.13 4.02
N PRO A 270 -7.12 36.31 2.70
CA PRO A 270 -8.07 37.27 2.15
C PRO A 270 -9.54 36.96 2.52
N SER A 271 -9.83 35.73 2.90
CA SER A 271 -11.17 35.29 3.28
C SER A 271 -11.46 35.42 4.78
N ASP A 272 -10.41 35.47 5.62
CA ASP A 272 -10.50 35.54 7.08
C ASP A 272 -9.26 36.25 7.66
N ASP A 273 -9.39 37.50 7.98
CA ASP A 273 -8.29 38.33 8.49
C ASP A 273 -7.75 37.92 9.86
N THR A 274 -8.45 37.02 10.55
CA THR A 274 -7.97 36.41 11.80
C THR A 274 -6.96 35.30 11.55
N LYS A 275 -6.88 34.80 10.30
CA LYS A 275 -5.99 33.75 9.87
C LYS A 275 -4.86 34.23 8.99
N THR A 276 -3.89 33.38 8.80
CA THR A 276 -2.81 33.58 7.84
C THR A 276 -2.89 32.53 6.74
N LEU A 277 -2.49 32.91 5.52
CA LEU A 277 -2.31 31.93 4.46
C LEU A 277 -1.23 30.92 4.87
N LYS A 278 -1.48 29.67 4.58
CA LYS A 278 -0.56 28.58 4.90
C LYS A 278 0.11 28.03 3.65
N GLU A 279 1.34 27.64 3.80
CA GLU A 279 2.06 26.83 2.83
C GLU A 279 2.36 25.47 3.49
N TYR A 280 2.20 24.42 2.71
CA TYR A 280 2.48 23.06 3.16
C TYR A 280 3.71 22.54 2.44
N TYR A 281 4.67 22.06 3.20
CA TYR A 281 5.86 21.41 2.68
C TYR A 281 5.81 19.93 3.06
N ASN A 282 5.99 19.08 2.09
CA ASN A 282 6.20 17.66 2.37
C ASN A 282 7.68 17.45 2.71
N ASP A 283 7.94 17.16 3.97
CA ASP A 283 9.29 16.86 4.47
C ASP A 283 9.85 15.56 3.94
N PHE A 284 8.97 14.72 3.42
CA PHE A 284 9.32 13.42 2.91
C PHE A 284 9.01 13.38 1.42
N PRO A 285 10.00 13.56 0.53
CA PRO A 285 9.77 13.38 -0.89
C PRO A 285 9.19 12.00 -1.13
N LYS A 286 8.15 11.91 -1.91
CA LYS A 286 7.47 10.64 -2.22
C LYS A 286 8.40 9.60 -2.80
N ALA A 287 9.42 10.04 -3.54
CA ALA A 287 10.50 9.20 -3.99
C ALA A 287 11.23 8.45 -2.84
N CYS A 288 11.26 9.04 -1.65
CA CYS A 288 11.92 8.42 -0.51
C CYS A 288 11.08 7.35 0.18
N GLY A 289 9.80 7.24 -0.14
CA GLY A 289 8.92 6.20 0.39
C GLY A 289 9.39 4.78 0.11
N ALA A 290 10.12 4.60 -0.97
CA ALA A 290 10.73 3.31 -1.29
C ALA A 290 11.80 2.86 -0.28
N ILE A 291 12.48 3.78 0.39
CA ILE A 291 13.58 3.46 1.32
C ILE A 291 13.08 2.68 2.54
N PRO A 292 12.08 3.16 3.31
CA PRO A 292 11.58 2.40 4.45
C PRO A 292 10.95 1.07 4.01
N ILE A 293 10.19 1.07 2.94
CA ILE A 293 9.59 -0.16 2.42
C ILE A 293 10.67 -1.18 2.11
N LEU A 294 11.68 -0.81 1.33
CA LEU A 294 12.76 -1.73 0.97
C LEU A 294 13.55 -2.21 2.19
N GLU A 295 13.83 -1.30 3.12
CA GLU A 295 14.58 -1.64 4.35
C GLU A 295 13.82 -2.69 5.16
N HIS A 296 12.53 -2.47 5.40
CA HIS A 296 11.71 -3.37 6.20
C HIS A 296 11.45 -4.70 5.50
N VAL A 297 11.11 -4.67 4.23
CA VAL A 297 10.92 -5.88 3.42
C VAL A 297 12.17 -6.75 3.43
N ALA A 298 13.33 -6.18 3.10
CA ALA A 298 14.56 -6.94 2.90
C ALA A 298 15.31 -7.29 4.20
N LEU A 299 15.09 -6.56 5.29
CA LEU A 299 15.88 -6.70 6.50
C LEU A 299 15.08 -7.09 7.75
N THR A 300 13.78 -6.86 7.79
CA THR A 300 12.97 -7.16 8.99
C THR A 300 11.83 -8.14 8.73
N GLY A 301 11.66 -8.59 7.49
CA GLY A 301 10.67 -9.62 7.16
C GLY A 301 9.25 -9.09 7.01
N GLU A 302 9.09 -7.82 6.66
CA GLU A 302 7.80 -7.22 6.37
C GLU A 302 7.10 -7.97 5.22
N THR A 303 5.86 -8.38 5.47
CA THR A 303 5.00 -9.06 4.50
C THR A 303 3.79 -8.24 4.09
N VAL A 304 3.53 -7.14 4.80
CA VAL A 304 2.38 -6.26 4.58
C VAL A 304 2.86 -4.85 4.29
N ILE A 305 2.73 -4.43 3.04
CA ILE A 305 3.02 -3.07 2.61
C ILE A 305 1.69 -2.33 2.53
N ASP A 306 1.40 -1.44 3.51
CA ASP A 306 0.17 -0.65 3.54
C ASP A 306 0.46 0.79 3.11
N GLY A 307 -0.10 1.17 2.00
CA GLY A 307 0.08 2.48 1.42
C GLY A 307 0.92 2.47 0.12
N PRO A 308 1.13 3.62 -0.48
CA PRO A 308 0.70 4.95 -0.02
C PRO A 308 -0.81 5.16 -0.15
N GLU A 309 -1.31 6.20 0.51
CA GLU A 309 -2.71 6.62 0.37
C GLU A 309 -2.97 7.08 -1.06
N LEU A 310 -3.97 6.49 -1.70
CA LEU A 310 -4.43 6.97 -2.99
C LEU A 310 -5.40 8.13 -2.78
N VAL A 311 -5.39 9.06 -3.71
CA VAL A 311 -6.38 10.12 -3.95
C VAL A 311 -6.24 11.39 -3.12
N THR A 312 -6.01 11.34 -1.83
CA THR A 312 -5.62 12.55 -1.07
C THR A 312 -4.15 12.85 -1.23
N THR A 313 -3.42 11.87 -1.71
CA THR A 313 -2.01 11.96 -1.95
C THR A 313 -1.76 12.02 -3.45
N ASP A 314 -0.57 12.18 -3.82
CA ASP A 314 -0.14 12.45 -5.16
C ASP A 314 0.10 11.18 -5.97
N ASP A 315 -0.43 10.05 -5.53
CA ASP A 315 -0.16 8.77 -6.17
C ASP A 315 -1.14 8.46 -7.31
N LEU A 316 -2.34 9.01 -7.20
CA LEU A 316 -3.40 8.89 -8.21
C LEU A 316 -4.11 10.24 -8.40
N ARG A 317 -4.45 10.58 -9.63
CA ARG A 317 -5.22 11.78 -9.93
C ARG A 317 -6.18 11.58 -11.10
N GLU A 318 -7.23 12.38 -11.13
CA GLU A 318 -8.03 12.57 -12.32
C GLU A 318 -7.25 13.46 -13.29
N ILE A 319 -6.82 12.90 -14.42
CA ILE A 319 -5.95 13.61 -15.38
C ILE A 319 -6.74 14.67 -16.12
N ALA A 320 -7.92 14.34 -16.60
CA ALA A 320 -8.84 15.20 -17.31
C ALA A 320 -10.06 14.40 -17.75
N THR A 321 -11.12 15.08 -18.17
CA THR A 321 -12.16 14.47 -18.97
C THR A 321 -11.68 14.33 -20.41
N SER A 322 -11.98 13.20 -21.05
CA SER A 322 -11.78 13.01 -22.49
C SER A 322 -13.11 12.77 -23.16
N LYS A 323 -13.15 13.08 -24.46
CA LYS A 323 -14.32 12.79 -25.28
C LYS A 323 -14.05 11.53 -26.09
N THR A 324 -14.89 10.52 -25.93
CA THR A 324 -14.81 9.30 -26.74
C THR A 324 -15.21 9.57 -28.20
N ALA A 325 -14.85 8.69 -29.12
CA ALA A 325 -15.17 8.87 -30.53
C ALA A 325 -16.69 8.99 -30.83
N ASP A 326 -17.50 8.35 -29.99
CA ASP A 326 -18.96 8.41 -30.05
C ASP A 326 -19.58 9.52 -29.18
N GLY A 327 -18.73 10.39 -28.63
CA GLY A 327 -19.09 11.67 -28.01
C GLY A 327 -19.44 11.62 -26.56
N TYR A 328 -19.16 10.51 -25.82
CA TYR A 328 -19.29 10.47 -24.37
C TYR A 328 -18.13 11.20 -23.71
N ILE A 329 -18.39 11.79 -22.56
CA ILE A 329 -17.39 12.35 -21.66
C ILE A 329 -16.99 11.23 -20.69
N ARG A 330 -15.69 10.97 -20.63
CA ARG A 330 -15.05 10.01 -19.72
C ARG A 330 -14.12 10.73 -18.78
N ARG A 331 -14.19 10.39 -17.50
CA ARG A 331 -13.20 10.82 -16.50
C ARG A 331 -12.01 9.86 -16.56
N ASN A 332 -10.80 10.41 -16.65
CA ASN A 332 -9.58 9.62 -16.74
C ASN A 332 -8.76 9.73 -15.46
N TRP A 333 -8.18 8.63 -15.06
CA TRP A 333 -7.31 8.51 -13.90
C TRP A 333 -5.94 8.04 -14.32
N ALA A 334 -4.88 8.45 -13.64
CA ALA A 334 -3.53 7.97 -13.86
C ALA A 334 -2.75 7.95 -12.56
N TRP A 335 -1.87 6.98 -12.46
CA TRP A 335 -0.84 6.99 -11.44
C TRP A 335 0.12 8.16 -11.66
N PHE A 336 0.56 8.76 -10.57
CA PHE A 336 1.68 9.66 -10.65
C PHE A 336 2.93 8.90 -11.08
N PRO A 337 3.81 9.53 -11.87
CA PRO A 337 4.98 8.85 -12.41
C PRO A 337 5.89 8.24 -11.34
N HIS A 338 6.09 8.92 -10.21
CA HIS A 338 6.93 8.40 -9.13
C HIS A 338 6.33 7.12 -8.52
N PHE A 339 5.02 7.06 -8.31
CA PHE A 339 4.35 5.86 -7.80
C PHE A 339 4.52 4.69 -8.76
N LYS A 340 4.28 4.91 -10.05
CA LYS A 340 4.45 3.90 -11.08
C LYS A 340 5.89 3.39 -11.15
N ASN A 341 6.85 4.30 -11.18
CA ASN A 341 8.25 3.97 -11.43
C ASN A 341 9.01 3.50 -10.18
N ILE A 342 8.55 3.86 -8.99
CA ILE A 342 9.22 3.48 -7.75
C ILE A 342 8.45 2.35 -7.07
N ASN A 343 7.21 2.60 -6.66
CA ASN A 343 6.50 1.67 -5.79
C ASN A 343 6.03 0.42 -6.54
N ILE A 344 5.41 0.58 -7.71
CA ILE A 344 4.95 -0.56 -8.52
C ILE A 344 6.14 -1.40 -9.00
N ASP A 345 7.21 -0.76 -9.47
CA ASP A 345 8.39 -1.51 -9.92
C ASP A 345 9.05 -2.26 -8.77
N MET A 346 9.22 -1.61 -7.63
CA MET A 346 9.80 -2.26 -6.44
C MET A 346 8.94 -3.44 -5.97
N PHE A 347 7.62 -3.30 -6.00
CA PHE A 347 6.73 -4.41 -5.65
C PHE A 347 6.87 -5.58 -6.62
N ARG A 348 6.99 -5.31 -7.92
CA ARG A 348 7.32 -6.35 -8.91
C ARG A 348 8.65 -7.05 -8.62
N LYS A 349 9.65 -6.30 -8.15
CA LYS A 349 10.94 -6.88 -7.75
C LYS A 349 10.85 -7.73 -6.49
N ILE A 350 9.90 -7.45 -5.61
CA ILE A 350 9.56 -8.35 -4.51
C ILE A 350 8.91 -9.63 -5.05
N LEU A 351 7.95 -9.50 -5.96
CA LEU A 351 7.22 -10.64 -6.52
C LEU A 351 8.05 -11.55 -7.44
N ASP A 352 9.08 -11.03 -8.10
CA ASP A 352 9.98 -11.84 -8.92
C ASP A 352 11.17 -12.42 -8.12
N GLY A 353 11.25 -12.08 -6.83
CA GLY A 353 12.29 -12.56 -5.93
C GLY A 353 13.62 -11.82 -6.01
N THR A 354 13.73 -10.78 -6.81
CA THR A 354 14.92 -9.89 -6.81
C THR A 354 15.14 -9.29 -5.44
N ILE A 355 14.06 -8.78 -4.83
CA ILE A 355 14.02 -8.33 -3.44
C ILE A 355 13.36 -9.43 -2.62
N ARG A 356 14.16 -10.14 -1.83
CA ARG A 356 13.69 -11.26 -1.02
C ARG A 356 13.17 -10.77 0.34
N ILE A 357 12.04 -11.31 0.76
CA ILE A 357 11.53 -11.16 2.13
C ILE A 357 12.11 -12.30 2.98
N PRO A 358 12.88 -12.01 4.04
CA PRO A 358 13.36 -13.04 4.94
C PRO A 358 12.22 -13.57 5.82
N SER A 359 12.32 -14.82 6.25
CA SER A 359 11.37 -15.37 7.22
C SER A 359 11.59 -14.78 8.63
N ARG A 360 10.59 -14.89 9.50
CA ARG A 360 10.69 -14.46 10.89
C ARG A 360 11.88 -15.12 11.59
N GLU A 361 12.09 -16.40 11.34
CA GLU A 361 13.19 -17.19 11.93
C GLU A 361 14.56 -16.67 11.48
N GLU A 362 14.69 -16.27 10.21
CA GLU A 362 15.91 -15.67 9.70
C GLU A 362 16.18 -14.32 10.33
N VAL A 363 15.15 -13.50 10.49
CA VAL A 363 15.27 -12.19 11.17
C VAL A 363 15.68 -12.40 12.63
N ILE A 364 15.05 -13.33 13.35
CA ILE A 364 15.40 -13.67 14.73
C ILE A 364 16.85 -14.13 14.82
N ALA A 365 17.28 -15.04 13.95
CA ALA A 365 18.65 -15.57 13.95
C ALA A 365 19.71 -14.47 13.68
N ARG A 366 19.33 -13.38 13.02
CA ARG A 366 20.20 -12.24 12.70
C ARG A 366 20.07 -11.05 13.64
N THR A 367 19.05 -11.03 14.47
CA THR A 367 18.86 -9.97 15.46
C THR A 367 19.93 -10.08 16.53
N LYS A 368 20.85 -9.11 16.53
CA LYS A 368 22.00 -9.10 17.42
C LYS A 368 21.71 -8.44 18.77
N ILE A 369 20.60 -7.76 18.86
CA ILE A 369 20.21 -6.98 20.04
C ILE A 369 18.70 -6.88 20.11
N CYS A 370 18.18 -7.09 21.32
CA CYS A 370 16.76 -6.96 21.63
C CYS A 370 16.63 -6.35 23.03
N VAL A 371 15.70 -5.45 23.22
CA VAL A 371 15.33 -4.88 24.51
C VAL A 371 14.09 -5.57 25.02
N LYS A 372 14.11 -6.05 26.25
CA LYS A 372 12.91 -6.56 26.91
C LYS A 372 12.28 -5.47 27.77
N ASN A 373 11.02 -5.13 27.49
CA ASN A 373 10.26 -4.27 28.37
C ASN A 373 9.72 -5.09 29.56
N ASP A 374 10.32 -4.91 30.73
CA ASP A 374 9.96 -5.56 31.98
C ASP A 374 9.29 -4.60 32.99
N ILE A 375 9.05 -3.36 32.57
CA ILE A 375 8.34 -2.37 33.37
C ILE A 375 6.83 -2.63 33.27
N LYS A 376 6.19 -2.79 34.41
CA LYS A 376 4.74 -2.97 34.46
C LYS A 376 4.02 -1.63 34.49
N PRO A 377 2.84 -1.50 33.86
CA PRO A 377 2.03 -0.31 33.98
C PRO A 377 1.63 -0.07 35.43
N LYS A 378 1.57 1.20 35.80
CA LYS A 378 1.13 1.59 37.16
C LYS A 378 -0.35 1.31 37.37
N ASP A 379 -1.17 1.64 36.38
CA ASP A 379 -2.59 1.39 36.37
C ASP A 379 -3.03 0.89 35.00
N ILE A 380 -3.55 -0.33 34.94
CA ILE A 380 -4.03 -0.96 33.71
C ILE A 380 -5.30 -0.32 33.16
N ASN A 381 -5.98 0.49 33.95
CA ASN A 381 -7.22 1.17 33.56
C ASN A 381 -6.98 2.64 33.19
N SER A 382 -5.76 3.12 33.30
CA SER A 382 -5.41 4.50 33.00
C SER A 382 -5.20 4.71 31.51
N SER A 383 -5.48 5.93 31.07
CA SER A 383 -5.19 6.41 29.73
C SER A 383 -3.71 6.62 29.48
N GLN A 384 -3.40 7.20 28.36
CA GLN A 384 -2.05 7.41 27.84
C GLN A 384 -1.05 8.06 28.80
N ASN A 385 -1.46 8.88 29.76
CA ASN A 385 -0.53 9.56 30.67
C ASN A 385 0.11 8.62 31.69
N GLU A 386 -0.44 7.45 31.90
CA GLU A 386 0.06 6.41 32.78
C GLU A 386 0.40 5.13 32.05
N MET A 387 0.35 5.17 30.72
CA MET A 387 0.74 4.03 29.92
C MET A 387 2.23 3.76 30.04
N GLU A 388 2.50 2.54 30.03
CA GLU A 388 3.75 1.80 30.11
C GLU A 388 5.00 2.65 30.11
N PRO A 389 5.62 2.94 31.26
CA PRO A 389 6.97 3.41 31.25
C PRO A 389 7.84 2.29 30.65
N TYR A 390 8.40 2.51 29.52
CA TYR A 390 9.40 1.66 28.91
C TYR A 390 10.53 2.53 28.39
N VAL A 391 11.65 1.91 28.08
CA VAL A 391 12.70 2.64 27.40
C VAL A 391 12.19 3.04 26.03
N SER A 392 12.03 4.32 25.83
CA SER A 392 11.75 4.85 24.51
C SER A 392 12.85 4.43 23.55
N PRO A 393 12.56 3.72 22.45
CA PRO A 393 13.57 3.45 21.44
C PRO A 393 14.24 4.70 20.89
N SER A 394 13.60 5.86 20.91
CA SER A 394 14.28 7.14 20.60
C SER A 394 15.48 7.34 21.53
N GLY A 395 15.34 7.02 22.80
CA GLY A 395 16.45 7.05 23.73
C GLY A 395 17.53 6.00 23.43
N LEU A 396 17.16 4.82 22.90
CA LEU A 396 18.12 3.84 22.42
C LEU A 396 18.98 4.39 21.29
N TYR A 397 18.34 5.05 20.34
CA TYR A 397 18.98 5.56 19.13
C TYR A 397 19.68 6.91 19.34
N ASP A 398 19.48 7.55 20.47
CA ASP A 398 20.13 8.84 20.78
C ASP A 398 21.64 8.77 20.57
N GLY A 399 22.13 9.67 19.73
CA GLY A 399 23.54 9.73 19.31
C GLY A 399 23.98 8.62 18.34
N LEU A 400 23.14 7.64 18.01
CA LEU A 400 23.44 6.62 16.99
C LEU A 400 23.09 7.09 15.59
N TYR A 401 22.12 7.97 15.47
CA TYR A 401 21.74 8.63 14.25
C TYR A 401 22.25 10.05 14.20
N ARG A 402 22.18 10.65 13.01
CA ARG A 402 22.49 12.07 12.88
C ARG A 402 21.59 12.87 13.80
N SER A 403 22.20 13.59 14.71
CA SER A 403 21.50 14.49 15.60
C SER A 403 21.03 15.74 14.86
N GLU A 404 20.37 16.62 15.56
CA GLU A 404 19.84 17.92 15.13
C GLU A 404 20.87 18.92 14.60
N GLN A 405 22.08 18.49 14.41
CA GLN A 405 23.16 19.30 13.89
C GLN A 405 23.47 18.92 12.45
N ASP A 406 23.76 19.94 11.63
CA ASP A 406 24.35 19.70 10.33
C ASP A 406 25.78 19.17 10.44
N ASP A 407 26.42 18.91 9.33
CA ASP A 407 27.80 18.40 9.29
C ASP A 407 28.82 19.39 9.87
N ASN A 408 28.45 20.66 10.02
CA ASN A 408 29.30 21.72 10.60
C ASN A 408 29.01 21.93 12.09
N GLY A 409 28.13 21.14 12.69
CA GLY A 409 27.73 21.25 14.08
C GLY A 409 26.70 22.38 14.33
N THR A 410 26.11 22.93 13.28
CA THR A 410 25.08 23.97 13.39
C THR A 410 23.78 23.34 13.87
N GLN A 411 23.31 23.75 15.01
CA GLN A 411 22.04 23.28 15.54
C GLN A 411 20.87 23.98 14.80
N TRP A 412 19.95 23.18 14.29
CA TRP A 412 18.80 23.74 13.62
C TRP A 412 17.86 24.42 14.63
N PRO A 413 17.36 25.61 14.33
CA PRO A 413 16.59 26.38 15.30
C PRO A 413 15.19 25.79 15.56
N ASN A 414 14.80 24.78 14.83
CA ASN A 414 13.49 24.18 14.91
C ASN A 414 13.59 22.66 15.08
N SER A 415 13.22 22.16 16.24
CA SER A 415 13.35 20.76 16.64
C SER A 415 12.58 19.79 15.72
N THR A 416 11.58 20.26 14.98
CA THR A 416 10.77 19.42 14.07
C THR A 416 11.56 18.84 12.90
N LEU A 417 12.73 19.39 12.58
CA LEU A 417 13.63 18.83 11.54
C LEU A 417 14.48 17.67 12.00
N ASN A 418 14.49 17.41 13.25
CA ASN A 418 15.59 16.75 13.92
C ASN A 418 15.49 15.24 13.89
N ASN A 419 14.35 14.70 13.45
CA ASN A 419 14.09 13.27 13.48
C ASN A 419 13.91 12.70 12.08
N LYS A 420 14.64 13.24 11.12
CA LYS A 420 14.66 12.69 9.76
C LYS A 420 15.39 11.36 9.75
N TRP A 421 14.66 10.29 9.94
CA TRP A 421 15.18 8.93 10.01
C TRP A 421 15.96 8.51 8.74
N TRP A 422 15.64 9.09 7.58
CA TRP A 422 16.39 8.86 6.34
C TRP A 422 17.76 9.56 6.33
N LEU A 423 17.99 10.47 7.26
CA LEU A 423 19.31 11.03 7.50
C LEU A 423 20.17 10.13 8.41
N LYS A 424 19.82 8.87 8.54
CA LYS A 424 20.63 7.88 9.20
C LYS A 424 21.98 7.79 8.46
N VAL A 425 22.99 8.28 9.11
CA VAL A 425 24.36 8.31 8.58
C VAL A 425 25.13 7.07 9.01
N SER A 426 26.37 7.00 8.59
CA SER A 426 27.32 5.98 9.07
C SER A 426 27.15 5.70 10.56
N GLY A 427 26.88 4.47 10.89
CA GLY A 427 26.56 4.03 12.26
C GLY A 427 25.09 3.78 12.51
N ARG A 428 24.20 3.91 11.52
CA ARG A 428 22.89 3.33 11.66
C ARG A 428 22.97 1.81 11.75
N TYR A 429 22.15 1.31 12.63
CA TYR A 429 22.01 -0.12 12.87
C TYR A 429 20.60 -0.55 12.43
N PRO A 430 20.38 -1.83 12.11
CA PRO A 430 19.04 -2.35 11.90
C PRO A 430 18.11 -2.01 13.06
N ALA A 431 16.82 -1.99 12.82
CA ALA A 431 15.83 -1.78 13.86
C ALA A 431 16.09 -2.69 15.08
N ILE A 432 16.04 -2.12 16.28
CA ILE A 432 16.23 -2.84 17.52
C ILE A 432 14.85 -3.21 18.05
N PRO A 433 14.45 -4.48 18.03
CA PRO A 433 13.15 -4.87 18.55
C PRO A 433 13.04 -4.64 20.06
N VAL A 434 11.93 -4.07 20.48
CA VAL A 434 11.54 -3.97 21.89
C VAL A 434 10.41 -4.95 22.15
N VAL A 435 10.67 -6.02 22.87
CA VAL A 435 9.73 -7.08 23.16
C VAL A 435 9.13 -6.94 24.56
N TYR A 436 7.88 -7.37 24.72
CA TYR A 436 7.25 -7.47 26.04
C TYR A 436 7.55 -8.83 26.68
N ASP A 437 7.18 -9.89 25.99
CA ASP A 437 7.51 -11.28 26.34
C ASP A 437 8.00 -12.01 25.09
N LEU A 438 8.57 -13.18 25.29
CA LEU A 438 9.01 -14.11 24.24
C LEU A 438 8.13 -15.35 24.35
N ILE A 439 7.03 -15.39 23.59
CA ILE A 439 5.95 -16.36 23.86
C ILE A 439 6.09 -17.70 23.15
N ASP A 440 6.82 -17.77 22.05
CA ASP A 440 7.05 -19.02 21.33
C ASP A 440 8.54 -19.44 21.31
N GLU A 441 8.82 -20.65 20.86
CA GLU A 441 10.17 -21.21 20.86
C GLU A 441 11.13 -20.45 19.93
N GLU A 442 10.63 -19.87 18.84
CA GLU A 442 11.46 -19.05 17.97
C GLU A 442 11.82 -17.72 18.65
N ALA A 443 10.84 -17.03 19.23
CA ALA A 443 11.08 -15.80 19.97
C ALA A 443 12.12 -15.95 21.09
N LYS A 444 12.11 -17.10 21.79
CA LYS A 444 13.06 -17.39 22.87
C LYS A 444 14.52 -17.45 22.41
N LYS A 445 14.77 -17.53 21.11
CA LYS A 445 16.12 -17.46 20.52
C LYS A 445 16.66 -16.04 20.45
N LEU A 446 15.81 -15.01 20.62
CA LEU A 446 16.23 -13.62 20.67
C LEU A 446 17.16 -13.35 21.86
N GLN A 447 18.27 -12.70 21.57
CA GLN A 447 19.24 -12.34 22.58
C GLN A 447 18.84 -11.01 23.23
N VAL A 448 18.29 -11.08 24.44
CA VAL A 448 17.97 -9.88 25.23
C VAL A 448 19.27 -9.23 25.69
N ALA A 449 19.54 -8.02 25.19
CA ALA A 449 20.75 -7.27 25.54
C ALA A 449 20.57 -6.46 26.83
N ILE A 450 19.35 -5.97 27.08
CA ILE A 450 19.02 -5.17 28.25
C ILE A 450 17.52 -5.22 28.55
N LYS A 451 17.18 -5.03 29.83
CA LYS A 451 15.80 -4.77 30.25
C LYS A 451 15.55 -3.28 30.41
N SER A 452 14.31 -2.87 30.17
CA SER A 452 13.92 -1.45 30.34
C SER A 452 14.19 -0.91 31.74
N SER A 453 13.96 -1.72 32.77
CA SER A 453 14.21 -1.33 34.17
C SER A 453 15.68 -1.06 34.47
N GLU A 454 16.58 -1.60 33.69
CA GLU A 454 18.03 -1.48 33.91
C GLU A 454 18.65 -0.37 33.05
N TYR A 455 17.92 0.17 32.07
CA TYR A 455 18.48 1.06 31.04
C TYR A 455 19.15 2.31 31.65
N ALA A 456 18.44 3.05 32.48
CA ALA A 456 18.91 4.31 33.05
C ALA A 456 20.14 4.15 33.98
N SER A 457 20.27 3.01 34.65
CA SER A 457 21.37 2.70 35.56
C SER A 457 22.56 2.00 34.87
N ASN A 458 22.38 1.51 33.66
CA ASN A 458 23.42 0.79 32.94
C ASN A 458 24.38 1.76 32.22
N PRO A 459 25.67 1.78 32.57
CA PRO A 459 26.62 2.77 32.03
C PRO A 459 26.86 2.60 30.50
N THR A 460 26.60 1.41 29.96
CA THR A 460 26.70 1.21 28.51
C THR A 460 25.57 1.91 27.77
N TRP A 461 24.35 1.88 28.29
CA TRP A 461 23.15 2.33 27.62
C TRP A 461 22.77 3.78 27.95
N SER A 462 23.08 4.23 29.17
CA SER A 462 22.83 5.61 29.57
C SER A 462 23.83 6.63 29.01
N ASN A 463 24.92 6.18 28.43
CA ASN A 463 25.96 7.04 27.87
C ASN A 463 26.09 6.81 26.36
N VAL A 464 25.94 7.89 25.59
CA VAL A 464 25.97 7.87 24.10
C VAL A 464 27.26 7.26 23.56
N THR A 465 28.42 7.65 24.09
CA THR A 465 29.72 7.16 23.63
C THR A 465 29.89 5.65 23.90
N SER A 466 29.51 5.20 25.08
CA SER A 466 29.57 3.78 25.46
C SER A 466 28.61 2.93 24.66
N LYS A 467 27.39 3.40 24.45
CA LYS A 467 26.37 2.79 23.60
C LYS A 467 26.85 2.64 22.15
N LYS A 468 27.40 3.72 21.59
CA LYS A 468 27.99 3.72 20.23
C LYS A 468 29.15 2.73 20.09
N ALA A 469 30.02 2.69 21.08
CA ALA A 469 31.14 1.73 21.11
C ALA A 469 30.64 0.27 21.16
N TYR A 470 29.63 0.01 21.99
CA TYR A 470 28.96 -1.30 22.09
C TYR A 470 28.35 -1.73 20.77
N MET A 471 27.55 -0.86 20.13
CA MET A 471 26.91 -1.14 18.86
C MET A 471 27.93 -1.37 17.74
N ASN A 472 28.97 -0.55 17.65
CA ASN A 472 30.04 -0.71 16.68
C ASN A 472 30.77 -2.04 16.83
N LYS A 473 31.02 -2.48 18.08
CA LYS A 473 31.62 -3.78 18.36
C LYS A 473 30.71 -4.92 17.94
N LEU A 474 29.43 -4.79 18.21
CA LEU A 474 28.43 -5.80 17.92
C LEU A 474 28.26 -6.04 16.40
N PHE A 475 28.21 -4.97 15.64
CA PHE A 475 28.06 -5.02 14.18
C PHE A 475 29.40 -5.13 13.43
N LYS A 476 30.54 -5.12 14.15
CA LYS A 476 31.90 -5.34 13.61
C LYS A 476 32.24 -4.43 12.44
N GLN A 477 31.65 -3.25 12.40
CA GLN A 477 31.88 -2.29 11.31
C GLN A 477 31.79 -2.97 9.92
N GLU A 478 30.64 -3.55 9.62
CA GLU A 478 30.41 -4.23 8.32
C GLU A 478 30.61 -3.28 7.14
N TYR A 479 30.51 -1.98 7.36
CA TYR A 479 30.82 -0.94 6.41
C TYR A 479 31.45 0.29 7.08
N THR A 480 32.04 1.15 6.24
CA THR A 480 32.55 2.46 6.63
C THR A 480 32.11 3.53 5.63
N GLY A 481 32.11 4.77 6.04
CA GLY A 481 31.69 5.90 5.20
C GLY A 481 30.41 6.56 5.68
N ASP A 482 29.80 7.36 4.82
CA ASP A 482 28.63 8.19 5.15
C ASP A 482 27.34 7.79 4.40
N ILE A 483 27.37 6.70 3.64
CA ILE A 483 26.13 6.05 3.20
C ILE A 483 25.42 5.37 4.37
N TYR A 484 24.12 5.21 4.29
CA TYR A 484 23.47 4.16 5.06
C TYR A 484 23.73 2.81 4.40
N ALA A 485 24.09 1.80 5.18
CA ALA A 485 24.16 0.43 4.72
C ALA A 485 23.79 -0.53 5.85
N SER A 486 22.99 -1.53 5.54
CA SER A 486 22.63 -2.60 6.46
C SER A 486 22.56 -3.92 5.70
N ARG A 487 22.90 -5.01 6.39
CA ARG A 487 22.97 -6.33 5.77
C ARG A 487 22.19 -7.37 6.56
N LEU A 488 21.42 -8.17 5.84
CA LEU A 488 20.88 -9.44 6.31
C LEU A 488 21.36 -10.53 5.36
N GLU A 489 22.05 -11.54 5.85
CA GLU A 489 22.62 -12.61 5.04
C GLU A 489 23.50 -12.06 3.88
N ASN A 490 23.16 -12.43 2.65
CA ASN A 490 23.82 -11.92 1.43
C ASN A 490 23.18 -10.66 0.87
N THR A 491 22.19 -10.10 1.53
CA THR A 491 21.42 -8.93 1.08
C THR A 491 21.91 -7.67 1.78
N TRP A 492 22.18 -6.64 1.02
CA TRP A 492 22.45 -5.30 1.48
C TRP A 492 21.35 -4.33 1.03
N VAL A 493 20.97 -3.43 1.90
CA VAL A 493 20.23 -2.22 1.57
C VAL A 493 21.13 -1.04 1.84
N CYS A 494 21.38 -0.25 0.80
CA CYS A 494 22.26 0.91 0.87
C CYS A 494 21.53 2.13 0.28
N TYR A 495 21.68 3.29 0.88
CA TYR A 495 21.16 4.52 0.30
C TYR A 495 21.96 5.75 0.74
N ASN A 496 21.80 6.81 -0.03
CA ASN A 496 22.35 8.10 0.32
C ASN A 496 21.44 8.77 1.36
N PRO A 497 21.89 9.02 2.61
CA PRO A 497 21.09 9.69 3.63
C PRO A 497 20.96 11.19 3.42
N TYR A 498 21.69 11.79 2.48
CA TYR A 498 21.68 13.23 2.17
C TYR A 498 20.80 13.52 0.97
N GLN A 499 19.55 13.14 1.06
CA GLN A 499 18.62 13.20 -0.05
C GLN A 499 18.12 14.60 -0.35
N TYR A 500 18.23 15.50 0.61
CA TYR A 500 17.93 16.92 0.42
C TYR A 500 19.12 17.79 0.61
N ASN A 501 19.13 18.87 -0.10
CA ASN A 501 19.75 20.06 0.40
C ASN A 501 18.67 20.94 1.02
N GLU A 502 18.68 21.02 2.30
CA GLU A 502 17.83 21.91 3.06
C GLU A 502 18.62 23.18 3.35
N GLU A 503 18.15 24.28 2.85
CA GLU A 503 18.72 25.59 3.15
C GLU A 503 17.77 26.35 4.07
N HIS A 504 18.24 26.69 5.26
CA HIS A 504 17.60 27.65 6.13
C HIS A 504 18.01 29.04 5.69
N VAL A 505 17.15 29.68 4.91
CA VAL A 505 17.39 31.06 4.53
C VAL A 505 16.89 31.96 5.65
N PRO A 506 17.78 32.78 6.27
CA PRO A 506 17.34 33.72 7.28
C PRO A 506 16.41 34.73 6.63
N LEU A 507 15.20 34.89 7.17
CA LEU A 507 14.21 35.83 6.66
C LEU A 507 14.24 37.16 7.30
N ALA A 508 14.37 37.22 8.60
CA ALA A 508 14.53 38.44 9.37
C ALA A 508 14.89 38.15 10.82
N ALA A 509 15.66 39.02 11.44
CA ALA A 509 15.78 39.09 12.88
C ALA A 509 14.51 39.72 13.46
N THR A 510 13.74 38.95 14.23
CA THR A 510 12.57 39.45 14.94
C THR A 510 12.87 39.63 16.41
N LYS A 511 12.00 40.34 17.14
CA LYS A 511 12.10 40.50 18.61
C LYS A 511 12.20 39.16 19.38
N ASN A 512 11.79 38.06 18.74
CA ASN A 512 11.76 36.68 19.28
C ASN A 512 12.78 35.76 18.64
N GLY A 513 13.78 36.25 17.92
CA GLY A 513 14.82 35.48 17.27
C GLY A 513 14.79 35.57 15.74
N MET A 514 15.61 34.74 15.09
CA MET A 514 15.64 34.68 13.63
C MET A 514 14.50 33.79 13.10
N LYS A 515 13.73 34.28 12.15
CA LYS A 515 12.86 33.46 11.35
C LYS A 515 13.62 32.93 10.13
N TYR A 516 13.37 31.67 9.81
CA TYR A 516 13.99 31.00 8.68
C TYR A 516 12.89 30.42 7.77
N ILE A 517 13.09 30.56 6.47
CA ILE A 517 12.35 29.72 5.49
C ILE A 517 13.20 28.49 5.19
N ARG A 518 12.57 27.35 5.19
CA ARG A 518 13.15 26.16 4.63
C ARG A 518 12.95 26.16 3.13
N LYS A 519 14.02 26.01 2.41
CA LYS A 519 13.97 25.72 1.00
C LYS A 519 14.48 24.33 0.77
N TYR A 520 13.63 23.47 0.24
CA TYR A 520 14.03 22.14 -0.19
C TYR A 520 14.48 22.20 -1.65
N TRP A 521 15.76 21.88 -1.85
CA TRP A 521 16.32 21.85 -3.19
C TRP A 521 16.56 20.41 -3.60
N GLY A 522 15.73 19.86 -4.43
CA GLY A 522 16.00 18.55 -5.00
C GLY A 522 17.34 18.45 -5.78
N ASN A 523 18.03 19.57 -5.96
CA ASN A 523 19.18 19.66 -6.85
C ASN A 523 20.57 19.55 -6.18
N ASN A 524 20.67 19.71 -4.89
CA ASN A 524 21.94 19.94 -4.24
C ASN A 524 22.26 18.99 -3.08
N GLY A 525 21.57 17.86 -2.98
CA GLY A 525 22.00 16.80 -2.09
C GLY A 525 23.45 16.41 -2.43
N ARG A 526 24.23 16.11 -1.43
CA ARG A 526 25.60 15.66 -1.65
C ARG A 526 25.66 14.16 -1.90
N SER A 527 26.62 13.73 -2.70
CA SER A 527 26.94 12.31 -2.81
C SER A 527 27.45 11.77 -1.48
N ALA A 528 27.10 10.54 -1.18
CA ALA A 528 27.56 9.79 -0.03
C ALA A 528 28.47 8.63 -0.47
N LYS A 529 29.50 8.37 0.29
CA LYS A 529 30.48 7.31 -0.03
C LYS A 529 30.48 6.25 1.04
N GLY A 530 30.60 5.00 0.63
CA GLY A 530 30.73 3.89 1.55
C GLY A 530 31.64 2.78 1.03
N THR A 531 32.19 2.03 1.96
CA THR A 531 32.98 0.83 1.68
C THR A 531 32.40 -0.33 2.47
N LEU A 532 31.85 -1.31 1.77
CA LEU A 532 31.27 -2.52 2.32
C LEU A 532 32.33 -3.61 2.44
N LYS A 533 32.25 -4.44 3.49
CA LYS A 533 33.05 -5.64 3.65
C LYS A 533 32.24 -6.85 3.18
N PRO A 534 32.54 -7.43 2.02
CA PRO A 534 31.81 -8.60 1.53
C PRO A 534 31.87 -9.76 2.53
N ALA A 535 30.77 -10.48 2.67
CA ALA A 535 30.68 -11.68 3.48
C ALA A 535 30.61 -12.96 2.64
N TYR A 536 30.03 -12.85 1.45
CA TYR A 536 29.86 -13.94 0.49
C TYR A 536 30.80 -13.80 -0.70
N ASN A 537 30.92 -12.60 -1.25
CA ASN A 537 31.80 -12.36 -2.39
C ASN A 537 33.27 -12.42 -1.95
N THR A 538 34.11 -12.99 -2.79
CA THR A 538 35.55 -13.16 -2.50
C THR A 538 36.43 -11.97 -2.90
N CYS A 539 35.84 -10.91 -3.43
CA CYS A 539 36.55 -9.64 -3.62
C CYS A 539 36.92 -9.01 -2.27
N SER A 540 37.86 -8.08 -2.28
CA SER A 540 38.36 -7.47 -1.04
C SER A 540 37.40 -6.48 -0.44
N GLN A 541 36.77 -5.63 -1.25
CA GLN A 541 35.89 -4.56 -0.86
C GLN A 541 34.90 -4.25 -1.98
N ILE A 542 33.73 -3.76 -1.60
CA ILE A 542 32.77 -3.14 -2.51
C ILE A 542 32.64 -1.68 -2.06
N LYS A 543 32.97 -0.73 -2.93
CA LYS A 543 32.80 0.69 -2.63
C LYS A 543 31.62 1.25 -3.42
N MET A 544 30.90 2.17 -2.82
CA MET A 544 29.80 2.87 -3.44
C MET A 544 29.99 4.38 -3.30
N ASN A 545 29.66 5.12 -4.33
CA ASN A 545 29.45 6.56 -4.28
C ASN A 545 28.06 6.83 -4.83
N LEU A 546 27.14 7.14 -3.96
CA LEU A 546 25.72 7.23 -4.25
C LEU A 546 25.31 8.70 -4.37
N ALA A 547 24.69 9.05 -5.47
CA ALA A 547 24.08 10.36 -5.67
C ALA A 547 22.88 10.56 -4.73
N PRO A 548 22.43 11.81 -4.52
CA PRO A 548 21.16 12.04 -3.80
C PRO A 548 20.01 11.20 -4.37
N TYR A 549 19.14 10.71 -3.52
CA TYR A 549 18.01 9.83 -3.84
C TYR A 549 18.37 8.43 -4.33
N SER A 550 19.63 8.08 -4.34
CA SER A 550 20.03 6.72 -4.71
C SER A 550 19.74 5.73 -3.61
N LEU A 551 19.11 4.65 -4.02
CA LEU A 551 18.76 3.48 -3.22
C LEU A 551 19.28 2.24 -3.94
N VAL A 552 19.94 1.36 -3.23
CA VAL A 552 20.54 0.14 -3.77
C VAL A 552 20.15 -1.04 -2.89
N HIS A 553 19.47 -1.99 -3.47
CA HIS A 553 19.37 -3.35 -2.95
C HIS A 553 20.42 -4.20 -3.68
N MET A 554 21.31 -4.84 -2.94
CA MET A 554 22.35 -5.67 -3.52
C MET A 554 22.36 -7.05 -2.88
N ARG A 555 22.41 -8.09 -3.71
CA ARG A 555 22.70 -9.45 -3.26
C ARG A 555 24.12 -9.82 -3.71
N GLU A 556 24.92 -10.27 -2.74
CA GLU A 556 26.27 -10.74 -3.01
C GLU A 556 26.31 -12.28 -3.07
N TYR A 557 27.00 -12.77 -4.08
CA TYR A 557 27.33 -14.18 -4.29
C TYR A 557 28.86 -14.31 -4.37
N SER A 558 29.39 -15.51 -4.37
CA SER A 558 30.86 -15.74 -4.33
C SER A 558 31.63 -15.02 -5.44
N ASP A 559 31.04 -14.89 -6.62
CA ASP A 559 31.69 -14.31 -7.81
C ASP A 559 30.78 -13.30 -8.54
N LYS A 560 29.63 -12.98 -8.01
CA LYS A 560 28.64 -12.12 -8.64
C LYS A 560 28.01 -11.15 -7.64
N LEU A 561 27.66 -9.96 -8.10
CA LEU A 561 26.80 -8.99 -7.41
C LEU A 561 25.58 -8.75 -8.27
N SER A 562 24.40 -8.87 -7.67
CA SER A 562 23.12 -8.53 -8.29
C SER A 562 22.54 -7.31 -7.58
N LEU A 563 22.32 -6.23 -8.32
CA LEU A 563 21.88 -4.95 -7.77
C LEU A 563 20.55 -4.56 -8.39
N TYR A 564 19.63 -4.12 -7.56
CA TYR A 564 18.48 -3.34 -7.95
C TYR A 564 18.71 -1.92 -7.44
N MET A 565 18.65 -0.95 -8.34
CA MET A 565 19.02 0.42 -8.06
C MET A 565 17.88 1.35 -8.46
N GLN A 566 17.62 2.34 -7.63
CA GLN A 566 16.71 3.45 -7.92
C GLN A 566 17.43 4.78 -7.70
N ASN A 567 17.13 5.73 -8.54
CA ASN A 567 17.50 7.12 -8.36
C ASN A 567 16.38 8.00 -8.89
N TYR A 568 15.30 8.08 -8.14
CA TYR A 568 14.16 8.91 -8.51
C TYR A 568 14.27 10.27 -7.83
N ARG A 569 14.47 11.29 -8.62
CA ARG A 569 14.63 12.65 -8.15
C ARG A 569 13.52 13.53 -8.68
N ILE A 570 12.89 14.25 -7.78
CA ILE A 570 11.96 15.33 -8.09
C ILE A 570 12.71 16.66 -7.93
N LYS A 571 12.68 17.50 -8.93
CA LYS A 571 13.51 18.74 -9.01
C LYS A 571 13.17 19.75 -7.93
N ASP A 572 11.91 19.94 -7.63
CA ASP A 572 11.45 20.93 -6.67
C ASP A 572 10.45 20.29 -5.75
N GLY A 573 10.74 19.81 -4.64
CA GLY A 573 9.86 19.11 -3.71
C GLY A 573 8.34 19.34 -3.96
N LEU A 574 7.55 18.37 -3.66
CA LEU A 574 6.10 18.44 -3.86
C LEU A 574 5.52 19.48 -2.91
N ARG A 575 4.86 20.48 -3.43
CA ARG A 575 4.13 21.49 -2.66
C ARG A 575 2.63 21.21 -2.71
N TYR A 576 1.99 21.31 -1.57
CA TYR A 576 0.53 21.32 -1.51
C TYR A 576 -0.01 22.70 -1.75
N GLY A 577 -1.11 22.79 -2.51
CA GLY A 577 -1.84 24.05 -2.69
C GLY A 577 -2.48 24.49 -1.37
N VAL A 578 -2.56 25.80 -1.19
CA VAL A 578 -3.24 26.38 -0.03
C VAL A 578 -4.73 26.05 -0.10
N GLY A 579 -5.24 25.38 0.92
CA GLY A 579 -6.68 25.29 1.18
C GLY A 579 -7.39 24.00 0.80
N ASP A 580 -6.81 23.11 0.00
CA ASP A 580 -7.50 21.87 -0.41
C ASP A 580 -6.69 20.58 -0.22
N GLY A 581 -5.46 20.68 0.29
CA GLY A 581 -4.61 19.50 0.50
C GLY A 581 -4.14 18.79 -0.78
N ARG A 582 -4.43 19.34 -1.95
CA ARG A 582 -4.03 18.77 -3.23
C ARG A 582 -2.68 19.31 -3.68
N LEU A 583 -1.94 18.47 -4.38
CA LEU A 583 -0.73 18.92 -5.07
C LEU A 583 -1.07 20.05 -6.03
N GLN A 584 -0.26 21.08 -6.02
CA GLN A 584 -0.27 22.05 -7.10
C GLN A 584 0.15 21.38 -8.41
N ASP A 585 -0.56 21.79 -9.46
CA ASP A 585 -0.51 21.29 -10.80
C ASP A 585 0.89 20.92 -11.30
N ASP A 586 1.05 19.68 -11.73
CA ASP A 586 2.27 19.06 -12.22
C ASP A 586 2.87 19.65 -13.49
N LYS A 587 2.36 20.73 -14.01
CA LYS A 587 2.92 21.37 -15.22
C LYS A 587 4.41 21.64 -15.13
N ASN A 588 4.93 21.55 -13.91
CA ASN A 588 6.33 21.76 -13.59
C ASN A 588 6.98 20.56 -12.88
N LEU A 589 6.37 19.36 -12.88
CA LEU A 589 7.11 18.16 -12.48
C LEU A 589 8.30 18.03 -13.43
N PRO A 590 9.51 17.98 -12.89
CA PRO A 590 10.68 18.09 -13.72
C PRO A 590 10.89 16.86 -14.57
N GLU A 591 11.49 17.07 -15.70
CA GLU A 591 12.21 16.00 -16.35
C GLU A 591 13.10 15.30 -15.32
N TYR A 592 13.01 13.99 -15.29
CA TYR A 592 13.80 13.16 -14.40
C TYR A 592 15.29 13.37 -14.67
N ALA A 593 15.95 14.13 -13.81
CA ALA A 593 17.37 14.41 -13.98
C ALA A 593 18.18 13.15 -13.70
N GLN A 594 18.91 12.67 -14.68
CA GLN A 594 19.85 11.57 -14.49
C GLN A 594 20.96 11.97 -13.53
N GLN A 595 21.32 11.07 -12.63
CA GLN A 595 22.47 11.17 -11.75
C GLN A 595 23.38 9.96 -11.93
N THR A 596 24.60 10.06 -11.45
CA THR A 596 25.58 8.99 -11.60
C THR A 596 25.91 8.41 -10.23
N ASP A 597 25.58 7.14 -10.08
CA ASP A 597 26.10 6.30 -9.01
C ASP A 597 27.35 5.56 -9.47
N THR A 598 28.22 5.25 -8.52
CA THR A 598 29.46 4.51 -8.81
C THR A 598 29.58 3.32 -7.89
N ILE A 599 29.76 2.15 -8.48
CA ILE A 599 30.02 0.89 -7.77
C ILE A 599 31.45 0.43 -8.12
N ILE A 600 32.25 0.15 -7.11
CA ILE A 600 33.64 -0.24 -7.31
C ILE A 600 33.90 -1.59 -6.62
N VAL A 601 34.28 -2.58 -7.40
CA VAL A 601 34.73 -3.89 -6.89
C VAL A 601 36.27 -3.85 -6.80
N VAL A 602 36.79 -4.09 -5.61
CA VAL A 602 38.26 -4.06 -5.37
C VAL A 602 38.76 -5.47 -5.10
N GLY A 603 39.85 -5.85 -5.75
CA GLY A 603 40.51 -7.14 -5.53
C GLY A 603 39.87 -8.30 -6.26
N ALA A 604 39.16 -8.06 -7.35
CA ALA A 604 38.80 -9.11 -8.30
C ALA A 604 40.03 -9.70 -8.94
N SER A 605 40.04 -11.00 -9.16
CA SER A 605 41.21 -11.72 -9.73
C SER A 605 41.37 -11.57 -11.24
N ALA A 606 40.31 -11.18 -11.92
CA ALA A 606 40.24 -10.86 -13.34
C ALA A 606 39.19 -9.73 -13.54
N GLN A 607 39.22 -9.16 -14.74
CA GLN A 607 38.23 -8.13 -15.10
C GLN A 607 36.81 -8.70 -15.06
N PRO A 608 35.91 -8.13 -14.21
CA PRO A 608 34.50 -8.49 -14.21
C PRO A 608 33.78 -8.06 -15.49
N THR A 609 32.58 -8.57 -15.67
CA THR A 609 31.67 -8.18 -16.75
C THR A 609 30.36 -7.62 -16.17
N ILE A 610 29.63 -6.82 -16.96
CA ILE A 610 28.38 -6.24 -16.57
C ILE A 610 27.25 -6.61 -17.55
N SER A 611 26.06 -6.78 -17.00
CA SER A 611 24.79 -6.73 -17.74
C SER A 611 23.81 -5.87 -16.96
N TRP A 612 22.92 -5.19 -17.65
CA TRP A 612 21.95 -4.31 -16.99
C TRP A 612 20.67 -4.15 -17.83
N LYS A 613 19.61 -3.71 -17.16
CA LYS A 613 18.29 -3.50 -17.76
C LYS A 613 17.58 -2.36 -17.04
N ASP A 614 17.03 -1.42 -17.81
CA ASP A 614 16.06 -0.46 -17.31
C ASP A 614 14.71 -1.14 -17.03
N ASN A 615 14.06 -0.79 -15.94
CA ASN A 615 12.75 -1.33 -15.54
C ASN A 615 11.61 -0.34 -15.76
N SER A 616 11.89 0.90 -16.09
CA SER A 616 10.88 1.96 -16.25
C SER A 616 10.86 2.48 -17.68
N GLU A 617 9.69 2.84 -18.17
CA GLU A 617 9.50 3.50 -19.47
C GLU A 617 10.21 4.86 -19.55
N HIS A 618 10.46 5.50 -18.42
CA HIS A 618 11.10 6.80 -18.32
C HIS A 618 12.60 6.71 -18.00
N SER A 619 13.10 5.51 -17.80
CA SER A 619 14.49 5.28 -17.51
C SER A 619 15.28 5.36 -18.83
N ALA A 620 16.31 6.17 -18.84
CA ALA A 620 17.25 6.27 -19.95
C ALA A 620 18.66 6.12 -19.37
N SER A 621 18.99 4.90 -18.92
CA SER A 621 20.24 4.65 -18.22
C SER A 621 21.41 4.48 -19.17
N THR A 622 22.59 4.82 -18.68
CA THR A 622 23.86 4.50 -19.33
C THR A 622 24.77 3.88 -18.29
N VAL A 623 25.25 2.67 -18.58
CA VAL A 623 26.20 1.99 -17.71
C VAL A 623 27.51 1.82 -18.44
N THR A 624 28.60 2.35 -17.85
CA THR A 624 29.95 2.22 -18.36
C THR A 624 30.86 1.64 -17.30
N CYS A 625 31.94 1.01 -17.68
CA CYS A 625 32.88 0.42 -16.72
C CYS A 625 34.31 0.63 -17.10
N GLU A 626 35.20 0.60 -16.11
CA GLU A 626 36.65 0.72 -16.23
C GLU A 626 37.32 -0.35 -15.37
N TRP A 627 38.33 -0.99 -15.91
CA TRP A 627 39.19 -1.91 -15.19
C TRP A 627 40.61 -1.35 -15.09
N LYS A 628 41.09 -1.09 -13.89
CA LYS A 628 42.39 -0.53 -13.64
C LYS A 628 42.97 -0.97 -12.30
N ASN A 629 44.19 -1.49 -12.29
CA ASN A 629 44.92 -1.81 -11.05
C ASN A 629 44.14 -2.71 -10.07
N GLY A 630 43.45 -3.72 -10.57
CA GLY A 630 42.64 -4.62 -9.71
C GLY A 630 41.35 -4.00 -9.16
N GLN A 631 40.95 -2.84 -9.67
CA GLN A 631 39.69 -2.22 -9.38
C GLN A 631 38.79 -2.20 -10.61
N PHE A 632 37.57 -2.65 -10.46
CA PHE A 632 36.54 -2.57 -11.47
C PHE A 632 35.50 -1.52 -11.05
N THR A 633 35.45 -0.43 -11.78
CA THR A 633 34.58 0.70 -11.53
C THR A 633 33.44 0.68 -12.53
N VAL A 634 32.22 0.70 -12.04
CA VAL A 634 30.98 0.79 -12.82
C VAL A 634 30.32 2.13 -12.54
N TYR A 635 30.09 2.92 -13.58
CA TYR A 635 29.38 4.18 -13.54
C TYR A 635 27.97 3.96 -14.07
N VAL A 636 26.98 4.24 -13.23
CA VAL A 636 25.57 4.03 -13.53
C VAL A 636 24.89 5.40 -13.57
N LYS A 637 24.67 5.92 -14.75
CA LYS A 637 23.93 7.16 -14.96
C LYS A 637 22.47 6.82 -15.21
N HIS A 638 21.60 7.17 -14.29
CA HIS A 638 20.19 6.79 -14.35
C HIS A 638 19.28 7.80 -13.62
N ASN A 639 17.99 7.66 -13.82
CA ASN A 639 16.95 8.45 -13.19
C ASN A 639 15.71 7.61 -12.86
N GLY A 640 15.85 6.35 -12.70
CA GLY A 640 14.78 5.44 -12.38
C GLY A 640 15.29 4.07 -11.99
N PRO A 641 14.39 3.08 -11.85
CA PRO A 641 14.76 1.73 -11.45
C PRO A 641 15.50 0.99 -12.56
N LEU A 642 16.59 0.34 -12.16
CA LEU A 642 17.34 -0.52 -13.04
C LEU A 642 17.88 -1.75 -12.30
N GLU A 643 18.09 -2.82 -13.03
CA GLU A 643 18.81 -4.00 -12.57
C GLU A 643 20.21 -4.02 -13.16
N LEU A 644 21.22 -4.24 -12.32
CA LEU A 644 22.62 -4.35 -12.72
C LEU A 644 23.20 -5.64 -12.15
N THR A 645 23.87 -6.42 -13.01
CA THR A 645 24.65 -7.58 -12.58
C THR A 645 26.12 -7.32 -12.89
N ILE A 646 26.99 -7.58 -11.90
CA ILE A 646 28.44 -7.58 -12.05
C ILE A 646 28.90 -9.02 -11.86
N ASP A 647 29.28 -9.69 -12.96
CA ASP A 647 29.71 -11.08 -12.98
C ASP A 647 31.22 -11.19 -12.92
N ASN A 648 31.71 -12.36 -12.50
CA ASN A 648 33.14 -12.68 -12.42
C ASN A 648 33.93 -11.74 -11.50
N CYS A 649 33.31 -11.21 -10.49
CA CYS A 649 33.95 -10.31 -9.54
C CYS A 649 34.62 -11.04 -8.36
N LYS A 650 34.86 -12.34 -8.47
CA LYS A 650 35.58 -13.15 -7.48
C LYS A 650 36.99 -12.68 -7.27
N GLY A 651 37.42 -12.66 -6.03
CA GLY A 651 38.81 -12.38 -5.63
C GLY A 651 39.51 -13.60 -5.06
N THR A 652 40.56 -13.36 -4.33
CA THR A 652 41.36 -14.38 -3.65
C THR A 652 41.06 -14.50 -2.17
N LYS A 653 40.19 -13.65 -1.65
CA LYS A 653 39.83 -13.65 -0.24
C LYS A 653 39.02 -14.91 0.10
N THR A 654 39.39 -15.61 1.13
CA THR A 654 38.57 -16.68 1.69
C THR A 654 37.45 -16.05 2.53
N THR A 655 36.22 -16.17 2.09
CA THR A 655 35.04 -15.77 2.86
C THR A 655 34.71 -16.94 3.79
N GLY A 656 34.83 -16.73 5.08
CA GLY A 656 34.77 -17.83 6.06
C GLY A 656 33.37 -18.32 6.41
N LYS A 657 32.27 -17.94 5.74
CA LYS A 657 30.98 -18.17 6.37
C LYS A 657 29.82 -18.68 5.54
N LEU A 658 29.66 -18.35 4.29
CA LEU A 658 28.46 -18.76 3.58
C LEU A 658 28.83 -19.09 2.12
N LYS A 659 28.36 -20.25 1.69
CA LYS A 659 28.46 -20.66 0.29
C LYS A 659 27.22 -20.16 -0.44
N ASP A 660 27.29 -20.01 -1.76
CA ASP A 660 26.12 -19.66 -2.57
C ASP A 660 24.98 -20.68 -2.42
N SER A 661 25.32 -21.95 -2.12
CA SER A 661 24.35 -23.00 -1.80
C SER A 661 23.54 -22.76 -0.51
N ASP A 662 24.04 -21.90 0.36
CA ASP A 662 23.35 -21.57 1.62
C ASP A 662 22.37 -20.37 1.43
N VAL A 663 22.38 -19.78 0.25
CA VAL A 663 21.47 -18.67 -0.09
C VAL A 663 20.13 -19.24 -0.54
N THR A 664 19.10 -19.01 0.24
CA THR A 664 17.75 -19.45 -0.11
C THR A 664 17.25 -18.69 -1.33
N ALA A 665 16.81 -19.40 -2.35
CA ALA A 665 16.11 -18.78 -3.47
C ALA A 665 14.79 -18.18 -3.01
N ALA A 666 14.44 -17.02 -3.52
CA ALA A 666 13.11 -16.46 -3.32
C ALA A 666 12.09 -17.27 -4.12
N VAL A 667 11.07 -17.75 -3.44
CA VAL A 667 9.94 -18.45 -4.06
C VAL A 667 8.70 -17.63 -3.76
N ILE A 668 8.06 -17.13 -4.80
CA ILE A 668 6.80 -16.38 -4.66
C ILE A 668 5.67 -17.22 -5.25
N GLU A 669 4.62 -17.37 -4.46
CA GLU A 669 3.42 -18.12 -4.81
C GLU A 669 2.29 -17.14 -5.14
N THR A 670 1.58 -17.43 -6.22
CA THR A 670 0.38 -16.64 -6.55
C THR A 670 -0.72 -16.93 -5.53
N PRO A 671 -1.27 -15.93 -4.85
CA PRO A 671 -2.36 -16.13 -3.91
C PRO A 671 -3.62 -16.66 -4.58
N ALA A 672 -4.42 -17.41 -3.82
CA ALA A 672 -5.77 -17.76 -4.26
C ALA A 672 -6.60 -16.49 -4.49
N ALA A 673 -7.38 -16.46 -5.55
CA ALA A 673 -8.36 -15.39 -5.77
C ALA A 673 -9.55 -15.58 -4.82
N PRO A 674 -10.27 -14.48 -4.45
CA PRO A 674 -11.51 -14.61 -3.71
C PRO A 674 -12.53 -15.50 -4.44
N GLU A 675 -13.41 -16.13 -3.69
CA GLU A 675 -14.56 -16.81 -4.27
C GLU A 675 -15.41 -15.84 -5.08
N ALA A 676 -16.18 -16.37 -6.03
CA ALA A 676 -17.07 -15.55 -6.84
C ALA A 676 -18.19 -14.97 -5.95
N TYR A 677 -18.40 -13.67 -6.06
CA TYR A 677 -19.51 -13.00 -5.39
C TYR A 677 -20.82 -13.29 -6.11
N GLU A 678 -21.82 -13.78 -5.38
CA GLU A 678 -23.14 -14.11 -5.93
C GLU A 678 -24.27 -13.21 -5.39
N GLY A 679 -23.91 -12.17 -4.67
CA GLY A 679 -24.86 -11.23 -4.09
C GLY A 679 -25.40 -10.18 -5.09
N GLU A 680 -26.13 -9.20 -4.56
CA GLU A 680 -26.57 -8.06 -5.34
C GLU A 680 -25.40 -7.20 -5.76
N MET A 681 -25.29 -6.90 -7.05
CA MET A 681 -24.31 -6.02 -7.63
C MET A 681 -24.85 -4.59 -7.73
N GLN A 682 -24.00 -3.58 -7.50
CA GLN A 682 -24.40 -2.17 -7.53
C GLN A 682 -23.36 -1.32 -8.26
N TYR A 683 -23.84 -0.48 -9.16
CA TYR A 683 -23.03 0.42 -9.97
C TYR A 683 -23.59 1.83 -9.88
N GLU A 684 -22.71 2.80 -9.58
CA GLU A 684 -23.09 4.19 -9.38
C GLU A 684 -23.08 4.96 -10.71
N PHE A 685 -24.15 5.68 -11.03
CA PHE A 685 -24.27 6.38 -12.31
C PHE A 685 -23.31 7.54 -12.47
N GLU A 686 -22.85 8.18 -11.38
CA GLU A 686 -21.85 9.22 -11.44
C GLU A 686 -20.49 8.72 -11.91
N ASN A 687 -20.27 7.40 -11.90
CA ASN A 687 -19.04 6.76 -12.36
C ASN A 687 -19.08 6.37 -13.85
N PHE A 688 -20.23 6.52 -14.51
CA PHE A 688 -20.40 6.16 -15.91
C PHE A 688 -19.95 7.28 -16.86
N ASP A 689 -19.56 6.91 -18.08
CA ASP A 689 -19.41 7.86 -19.19
C ASP A 689 -20.75 8.52 -19.51
N TYR A 690 -20.78 9.81 -19.78
CA TYR A 690 -22.04 10.54 -20.02
C TYR A 690 -22.01 11.43 -21.25
N LYS A 691 -23.19 11.71 -21.82
CA LYS A 691 -23.34 12.52 -23.01
C LYS A 691 -24.63 13.32 -22.93
N ASN A 692 -24.56 14.63 -23.20
CA ASN A 692 -25.71 15.56 -23.24
C ASN A 692 -26.59 15.53 -21.99
N VAL A 693 -26.03 15.16 -20.82
CA VAL A 693 -26.76 15.10 -19.56
C VAL A 693 -26.87 16.50 -18.91
N GLY A 694 -27.76 16.63 -17.94
CA GLY A 694 -27.93 17.86 -17.19
C GLY A 694 -26.84 18.12 -16.15
N GLY A 695 -26.05 17.11 -15.79
CA GLY A 695 -24.91 17.21 -14.91
C GLY A 695 -24.53 15.86 -14.31
N CYS A 696 -23.25 15.67 -14.02
CA CYS A 696 -22.73 14.53 -13.31
C CYS A 696 -22.07 15.05 -12.03
N TYR A 697 -22.54 14.58 -10.89
CA TYR A 697 -22.16 15.09 -9.57
C TYR A 697 -21.46 13.98 -8.78
N GLY A 698 -20.18 13.87 -8.96
CA GLY A 698 -19.33 12.93 -8.18
C GLY A 698 -19.24 13.31 -6.69
N ASN A 699 -19.63 14.52 -6.33
CA ASN A 699 -19.88 14.98 -4.98
C ASN A 699 -21.17 15.82 -4.98
N ALA A 700 -22.29 15.17 -4.71
CA ALA A 700 -23.61 15.79 -4.80
C ALA A 700 -23.93 16.76 -3.64
N TRP A 701 -23.12 16.81 -2.61
CA TRP A 701 -23.33 17.72 -1.46
C TRP A 701 -23.44 19.17 -1.89
N ASN A 702 -22.59 19.61 -2.82
CA ASN A 702 -22.57 20.97 -3.32
C ASN A 702 -23.79 21.30 -4.20
N ASN A 703 -24.55 20.28 -4.61
CA ASN A 703 -25.70 20.41 -5.50
C ASN A 703 -27.04 20.23 -4.75
N GLY A 704 -26.98 20.09 -3.45
CA GLY A 704 -28.17 19.99 -2.62
C GLY A 704 -28.85 18.64 -2.61
N PHE A 705 -28.36 17.62 -3.35
CA PHE A 705 -28.87 16.26 -3.27
C PHE A 705 -28.46 15.60 -1.97
N ARG A 706 -29.31 14.74 -1.42
CA ARG A 706 -29.09 14.02 -0.15
C ARG A 706 -29.68 12.63 -0.25
N GLY A 707 -29.13 11.70 0.54
CA GLY A 707 -29.64 10.33 0.65
C GLY A 707 -29.40 9.44 -0.56
N TYR A 708 -28.50 9.84 -1.47
CA TYR A 708 -27.97 8.98 -2.52
C TYR A 708 -27.10 7.87 -1.93
N TYR A 709 -26.87 6.80 -2.70
CA TYR A 709 -25.82 5.83 -2.44
C TYR A 709 -24.51 6.32 -3.08
N GLY A 710 -23.41 5.63 -2.77
CA GLY A 710 -22.12 6.03 -3.31
C GLY A 710 -21.73 7.45 -2.93
N GLN A 711 -21.17 8.19 -3.87
CA GLN A 711 -20.61 9.53 -3.65
C GLN A 711 -21.37 10.64 -4.35
N GLY A 712 -22.32 10.30 -5.20
CA GLY A 712 -22.99 11.30 -5.98
C GLY A 712 -24.21 10.81 -6.72
N CYS A 713 -24.52 11.47 -7.81
CA CYS A 713 -25.63 11.12 -8.69
C CYS A 713 -25.46 11.76 -10.07
N LEU A 714 -26.24 11.30 -11.04
CA LEU A 714 -26.23 11.82 -12.40
C LEU A 714 -27.60 12.40 -12.77
N ASN A 715 -27.65 13.67 -13.10
CA ASN A 715 -28.84 14.30 -13.67
C ASN A 715 -28.90 14.03 -15.18
N LEU A 716 -29.75 13.11 -15.60
CA LEU A 716 -29.89 12.74 -17.00
C LEU A 716 -30.40 13.92 -17.87
N GLY A 717 -31.15 14.83 -17.25
CA GLY A 717 -31.68 15.97 -17.98
C GLY A 717 -32.84 15.61 -18.92
N THR A 718 -33.14 16.50 -19.90
CA THR A 718 -34.19 16.34 -20.89
C THR A 718 -33.70 16.62 -22.30
N GLN A 719 -32.41 16.70 -22.53
CA GLN A 719 -31.83 16.97 -23.83
C GLN A 719 -31.94 15.76 -24.75
N LYS A 720 -32.24 15.98 -26.01
CA LYS A 720 -32.24 14.93 -27.01
C LYS A 720 -30.84 14.29 -27.10
N GLY A 721 -30.80 12.97 -27.01
CA GLY A 721 -29.52 12.24 -27.00
C GLY A 721 -28.79 12.27 -25.68
N ALA A 722 -29.44 12.66 -24.57
CA ALA A 722 -28.88 12.46 -23.24
C ALA A 722 -28.72 10.97 -22.97
N SER A 723 -27.54 10.57 -22.56
CA SER A 723 -27.18 9.17 -22.42
C SER A 723 -26.07 9.02 -21.37
N VAL A 724 -26.10 7.90 -20.68
CA VAL A 724 -25.05 7.45 -19.76
C VAL A 724 -24.71 6.00 -20.07
N ARG A 725 -23.42 5.66 -20.03
CA ARG A 725 -22.92 4.32 -20.34
C ARG A 725 -21.84 3.91 -19.37
N GLY A 726 -22.02 2.77 -18.71
CA GLY A 726 -21.09 2.25 -17.74
C GLY A 726 -20.79 0.78 -17.90
N TYR A 727 -19.61 0.40 -17.45
CA TYR A 727 -19.19 -0.98 -17.35
C TYR A 727 -19.89 -1.62 -16.16
N ILE A 728 -20.54 -2.74 -16.41
CA ILE A 728 -21.33 -3.48 -15.41
C ILE A 728 -20.92 -4.97 -15.41
N PRO A 729 -19.74 -5.33 -14.95
CA PRO A 729 -19.32 -6.73 -14.94
C PRO A 729 -20.28 -7.56 -14.07
N VAL A 730 -20.67 -8.71 -14.55
CA VAL A 730 -21.48 -9.69 -13.81
C VAL A 730 -20.73 -11.01 -13.69
N THR A 731 -21.04 -11.78 -12.65
CA THR A 731 -20.33 -13.05 -12.37
C THR A 731 -20.66 -14.16 -13.36
N LYS A 732 -21.87 -14.14 -13.92
CA LYS A 732 -22.33 -15.16 -14.89
C LYS A 732 -23.37 -14.58 -15.85
N PRO A 733 -23.46 -15.09 -17.09
CA PRO A 733 -24.56 -14.74 -17.98
C PRO A 733 -25.89 -15.20 -17.41
N GLY A 734 -26.94 -14.39 -17.56
CA GLY A 734 -28.26 -14.79 -17.07
C GLY A 734 -29.32 -13.70 -17.17
N ASN A 735 -30.50 -14.05 -16.68
CA ASN A 735 -31.56 -13.08 -16.42
C ASN A 735 -31.34 -12.43 -15.07
N TYR A 736 -31.38 -11.13 -15.06
CA TYR A 736 -31.18 -10.29 -13.88
C TYR A 736 -32.40 -9.44 -13.60
N LYS A 737 -32.78 -9.33 -12.35
CA LYS A 737 -33.63 -8.25 -11.85
C LYS A 737 -32.76 -6.99 -11.78
N VAL A 738 -33.11 -6.01 -12.59
CA VAL A 738 -32.47 -4.71 -12.65
C VAL A 738 -33.29 -3.72 -11.85
N ALA A 739 -32.71 -3.06 -10.88
CA ALA A 739 -33.33 -2.00 -10.10
C ALA A 739 -32.57 -0.69 -10.35
N ILE A 740 -33.23 0.31 -10.91
CA ILE A 740 -32.65 1.65 -11.07
C ILE A 740 -33.19 2.55 -9.97
N ARG A 741 -32.31 3.10 -9.17
CA ARG A 741 -32.65 4.07 -8.13
C ARG A 741 -32.59 5.47 -8.72
N TYR A 742 -33.64 6.24 -8.52
CA TYR A 742 -33.81 7.53 -9.21
C TYR A 742 -34.63 8.53 -8.40
N GLN A 743 -34.60 9.78 -8.85
CA GLN A 743 -35.44 10.87 -8.41
C GLN A 743 -36.06 11.56 -9.63
N ALA A 744 -37.39 11.73 -9.64
CA ALA A 744 -38.14 12.43 -10.68
C ALA A 744 -39.15 13.40 -10.05
N SER A 745 -38.66 14.55 -9.59
CA SER A 745 -39.46 15.53 -8.85
C SER A 745 -40.38 16.38 -9.76
N MET A 746 -40.08 16.49 -11.04
CA MET A 746 -40.78 17.37 -11.99
C MET A 746 -41.90 16.67 -12.78
N GLY A 747 -41.97 15.36 -12.71
CA GLY A 747 -42.91 14.52 -13.46
C GLY A 747 -42.26 13.27 -13.98
N ASP A 748 -43.03 12.41 -14.65
CA ASP A 748 -42.53 11.16 -15.22
C ASP A 748 -41.43 11.39 -16.26
N ALA A 749 -40.47 10.48 -16.28
CA ALA A 749 -39.46 10.37 -17.32
C ALA A 749 -39.50 8.99 -17.96
N VAL A 750 -39.20 8.91 -19.26
CA VAL A 750 -39.06 7.64 -19.98
C VAL A 750 -37.62 7.46 -20.41
N ILE A 751 -37.07 6.30 -20.16
CA ILE A 751 -35.68 5.92 -20.50
C ILE A 751 -35.67 4.61 -21.26
N ASN A 752 -34.63 4.42 -22.08
CA ASN A 752 -34.28 3.10 -22.62
C ASN A 752 -33.02 2.61 -21.91
N VAL A 753 -33.11 1.40 -21.38
CA VAL A 753 -31.95 0.68 -20.78
C VAL A 753 -31.51 -0.38 -21.78
N ILE A 754 -30.22 -0.37 -22.10
CA ILE A 754 -29.65 -1.21 -23.16
C ILE A 754 -28.49 -2.02 -22.57
N CYS A 755 -28.52 -3.33 -22.71
CA CYS A 755 -27.43 -4.25 -22.41
C CYS A 755 -27.22 -5.19 -23.60
N GLY A 756 -26.07 -5.09 -24.24
CA GLY A 756 -25.81 -5.83 -25.49
C GLY A 756 -26.87 -5.53 -26.56
N ASN A 757 -27.54 -6.58 -27.02
CA ASN A 757 -28.59 -6.47 -28.04
C ASN A 757 -30.00 -6.25 -27.48
N GLN A 758 -30.15 -6.18 -26.17
CA GLN A 758 -31.44 -5.98 -25.52
C GLN A 758 -31.69 -4.52 -25.20
N THR A 759 -32.93 -4.07 -25.43
CA THR A 759 -33.39 -2.73 -25.04
C THR A 759 -34.70 -2.86 -24.28
N LYS A 760 -34.76 -2.28 -23.12
CA LYS A 760 -35.97 -2.17 -22.29
C LYS A 760 -36.34 -0.72 -22.11
N GLN A 761 -37.58 -0.37 -22.55
CA GLN A 761 -38.12 0.94 -22.23
C GLN A 761 -38.75 0.92 -20.83
N VAL A 762 -38.38 1.89 -20.03
CA VAL A 762 -38.77 2.00 -18.62
C VAL A 762 -39.32 3.39 -18.35
N THR A 763 -40.46 3.45 -17.66
CA THR A 763 -40.99 4.71 -17.17
C THR A 763 -40.51 4.90 -15.72
N LEU A 764 -39.98 6.05 -15.40
CA LEU A 764 -39.63 6.51 -14.08
C LEU A 764 -40.73 7.45 -13.58
N PRO A 765 -41.68 6.97 -12.77
CA PRO A 765 -42.81 7.79 -12.28
C PRO A 765 -42.34 8.97 -11.43
N LYS A 766 -43.11 10.04 -11.40
CA LYS A 766 -42.88 11.11 -10.45
C LYS A 766 -42.95 10.56 -9.03
N ASN A 767 -41.87 10.78 -8.27
CA ASN A 767 -41.69 10.13 -6.97
C ASN A 767 -41.25 11.06 -5.85
N ALA A 768 -40.75 12.25 -6.16
CA ALA A 768 -40.11 13.10 -5.17
C ALA A 768 -40.75 14.50 -5.13
N SER A 769 -40.90 15.02 -3.92
CA SER A 769 -41.19 16.43 -3.67
C SER A 769 -39.97 17.24 -3.23
N SER A 770 -38.90 16.56 -2.90
CA SER A 770 -37.63 17.15 -2.44
C SER A 770 -36.40 16.45 -3.04
N ASN A 771 -35.22 17.05 -2.88
CA ASN A 771 -33.95 16.49 -3.32
C ASN A 771 -33.39 15.37 -2.38
N LYS A 772 -34.23 14.87 -1.47
CA LYS A 772 -33.84 13.83 -0.50
C LYS A 772 -34.60 12.52 -0.71
N GLU A 773 -35.62 12.52 -1.55
CA GLU A 773 -36.50 11.37 -1.76
C GLU A 773 -36.12 10.63 -3.01
N TRP A 774 -35.91 9.32 -2.87
CA TRP A 774 -35.51 8.42 -3.95
C TRP A 774 -36.48 7.25 -4.04
N SER A 775 -36.68 6.75 -5.23
CA SER A 775 -37.46 5.53 -5.51
C SER A 775 -36.70 4.59 -6.40
N GLU A 776 -37.21 3.40 -6.56
CA GLU A 776 -36.65 2.38 -7.44
C GLU A 776 -37.69 1.92 -8.44
N VAL A 777 -37.22 1.65 -9.65
CA VAL A 777 -37.99 0.96 -10.66
C VAL A 777 -37.28 -0.36 -10.97
N GLU A 778 -38.06 -1.45 -10.97
CA GLU A 778 -37.54 -2.78 -11.18
C GLU A 778 -38.06 -3.39 -12.48
N PHE A 779 -37.20 -4.13 -13.16
CA PHE A 779 -37.53 -4.88 -14.36
C PHE A 779 -36.53 -6.01 -14.59
N ASP A 780 -36.96 -7.00 -15.40
CA ASP A 780 -36.07 -8.09 -15.76
C ASP A 780 -35.34 -7.82 -17.07
N MET A 781 -34.06 -8.21 -17.14
CA MET A 781 -33.22 -8.05 -18.31
C MET A 781 -32.20 -9.17 -18.40
N ASP A 782 -31.99 -9.70 -19.62
CA ASP A 782 -30.92 -10.66 -19.86
C ASP A 782 -29.57 -9.94 -20.07
N ILE A 783 -28.56 -10.39 -19.35
CA ILE A 783 -27.18 -9.92 -19.49
C ILE A 783 -26.34 -11.12 -19.95
N ALA A 784 -25.98 -11.12 -21.22
CA ALA A 784 -25.24 -12.21 -21.85
C ALA A 784 -23.71 -12.00 -21.76
N ASP A 785 -23.27 -10.76 -21.80
CA ASP A 785 -21.85 -10.40 -21.72
C ASP A 785 -21.46 -10.07 -20.27
N VAL A 786 -20.69 -10.97 -19.67
CA VAL A 786 -20.22 -10.81 -18.27
C VAL A 786 -19.30 -9.61 -18.06
N LYS A 787 -18.75 -9.05 -19.13
CA LYS A 787 -17.91 -7.84 -19.13
C LYS A 787 -18.53 -6.71 -19.96
N GLY A 788 -19.84 -6.70 -20.06
CA GLY A 788 -20.59 -5.76 -20.89
C GLY A 788 -20.78 -4.38 -20.29
N ASN A 789 -21.38 -3.52 -21.09
CA ASN A 789 -21.80 -2.20 -20.67
C ASN A 789 -23.31 -2.11 -20.63
N MET A 790 -23.81 -1.29 -19.69
CA MET A 790 -25.19 -0.80 -19.71
C MET A 790 -25.21 0.62 -20.26
N THR A 791 -26.17 0.91 -21.13
CA THR A 791 -26.45 2.27 -21.60
C THR A 791 -27.86 2.66 -21.20
N VAL A 792 -28.00 3.85 -20.63
CA VAL A 792 -29.31 4.44 -20.31
C VAL A 792 -29.49 5.72 -21.13
N ASN A 793 -30.52 5.72 -21.97
CA ASN A 793 -30.85 6.84 -22.85
C ASN A 793 -32.13 7.51 -22.40
N TYR A 794 -32.15 8.84 -22.37
CA TYR A 794 -33.38 9.60 -22.23
C TYR A 794 -34.23 9.48 -23.48
N VAL A 795 -35.52 9.22 -23.31
CA VAL A 795 -36.49 9.10 -24.39
C VAL A 795 -37.44 10.30 -24.38
N SER A 796 -38.13 10.51 -23.28
CA SER A 796 -39.13 11.59 -23.18
C SER A 796 -39.52 11.88 -21.71
N GLY A 797 -40.35 12.90 -21.52
CA GLY A 797 -40.87 13.26 -20.20
C GLY A 797 -40.10 14.39 -19.51
N LYS A 798 -40.02 14.33 -18.18
CA LYS A 798 -39.36 15.33 -17.37
C LYS A 798 -37.96 14.88 -16.93
N ARG A 799 -37.26 15.74 -16.19
CA ARG A 799 -35.94 15.47 -15.64
C ARG A 799 -35.97 14.27 -14.67
N ALA A 800 -35.06 13.33 -14.87
CA ALA A 800 -34.73 12.32 -13.89
C ALA A 800 -33.27 12.46 -13.44
N VAL A 801 -33.03 12.21 -12.18
CA VAL A 801 -31.71 12.07 -11.59
C VAL A 801 -31.53 10.61 -11.24
N LEU A 802 -30.44 10.02 -11.70
CA LEU A 802 -30.10 8.61 -11.50
C LEU A 802 -29.05 8.51 -10.40
N ASP A 803 -29.20 7.58 -9.48
CA ASP A 803 -28.31 7.32 -8.38
C ASP A 803 -27.44 6.09 -8.69
N CYS A 804 -28.04 4.91 -8.59
CA CYS A 804 -27.35 3.65 -8.89
C CYS A 804 -28.25 2.67 -9.66
N VAL A 805 -27.62 1.67 -10.25
CA VAL A 805 -28.28 0.48 -10.78
C VAL A 805 -27.84 -0.74 -9.97
N ARG A 806 -28.81 -1.57 -9.57
CA ARG A 806 -28.57 -2.82 -8.85
C ARG A 806 -29.00 -4.00 -9.69
N LEU A 807 -28.22 -5.06 -9.66
CA LEU A 807 -28.43 -6.28 -10.44
C LEU A 807 -28.51 -7.48 -9.51
N ASN A 808 -29.62 -8.23 -9.60
CA ASN A 808 -29.81 -9.48 -8.86
C ASN A 808 -30.03 -10.63 -9.85
N TYR A 809 -29.18 -11.66 -9.78
CA TYR A 809 -29.32 -12.82 -10.63
C TYR A 809 -30.61 -13.59 -10.33
N LYS A 810 -31.39 -13.88 -11.37
CA LYS A 810 -32.67 -14.62 -11.27
C LYS A 810 -32.58 -16.03 -11.84
N GLY A 811 -31.74 -16.24 -12.84
CA GLY A 811 -31.68 -17.52 -13.54
C GLY A 811 -30.99 -17.45 -14.90
N ALA A 812 -31.11 -18.48 -15.67
CA ALA A 812 -30.55 -18.52 -17.03
C ALA A 812 -31.17 -17.46 -17.93
N LEU A 813 -30.50 -17.13 -19.05
CA LEU A 813 -30.97 -16.18 -20.05
C LEU A 813 -32.38 -16.58 -20.56
N THR A 814 -33.31 -15.65 -20.56
CA THR A 814 -34.71 -15.88 -20.99
C THR A 814 -34.89 -15.80 -22.50
N GLY A 815 -34.01 -15.09 -23.22
CA GLY A 815 -34.03 -14.91 -24.67
C GLY A 815 -33.49 -16.09 -25.46
N ILE A 816 -32.91 -17.08 -24.79
CA ILE A 816 -32.50 -18.35 -25.36
C ILE A 816 -33.26 -19.46 -24.63
N ALA A 817 -34.56 -19.55 -24.88
CA ALA A 817 -35.31 -20.71 -24.45
C ALA A 817 -34.74 -21.94 -25.14
N GLY A 818 -33.95 -22.67 -24.38
CA GLY A 818 -33.53 -24.02 -24.70
C GLY A 818 -32.58 -24.15 -25.87
N VAL A 819 -31.28 -23.91 -25.63
CA VAL A 819 -30.28 -24.57 -26.45
C VAL A 819 -29.03 -24.88 -25.60
N THR A 820 -29.19 -25.69 -24.61
CA THR A 820 -28.23 -26.74 -24.29
C THR A 820 -28.80 -28.07 -24.76
N THR A 821 -29.10 -28.17 -26.04
CA THR A 821 -29.26 -29.46 -26.68
C THR A 821 -27.89 -29.90 -27.15
N ASP A 822 -27.63 -31.19 -27.16
CA ASP A 822 -26.46 -31.80 -27.82
C ASP A 822 -26.19 -31.23 -29.22
N ALA A 823 -27.21 -30.60 -29.83
CA ALA A 823 -27.18 -29.96 -31.14
C ALA A 823 -26.29 -28.69 -31.23
N ASP A 824 -26.04 -27.98 -30.16
CA ASP A 824 -25.16 -26.80 -30.13
C ASP A 824 -23.73 -27.07 -29.67
N LEU A 825 -23.44 -28.32 -29.35
CA LEU A 825 -22.05 -28.74 -29.15
C LEU A 825 -21.28 -28.63 -30.46
N ILE A 826 -20.07 -28.20 -30.38
CA ILE A 826 -19.16 -28.16 -31.53
C ILE A 826 -18.97 -29.57 -32.05
N ASP A 827 -19.35 -29.79 -33.31
CA ASP A 827 -19.09 -31.06 -33.98
C ASP A 827 -17.62 -31.12 -34.41
N HIS A 828 -17.20 -30.13 -35.15
CA HIS A 828 -15.80 -29.99 -35.54
C HIS A 828 -15.46 -28.53 -35.88
N VAL A 829 -14.17 -28.25 -36.03
CA VAL A 829 -13.62 -26.95 -36.38
C VAL A 829 -12.70 -27.11 -37.58
N GLU A 830 -12.85 -26.22 -38.55
CA GLU A 830 -11.94 -26.10 -39.68
C GLU A 830 -11.24 -24.74 -39.66
N TYR A 831 -10.02 -24.73 -40.15
CA TYR A 831 -9.23 -23.49 -40.27
C TYR A 831 -8.94 -23.21 -41.74
N TYR A 832 -8.95 -21.93 -42.10
CA TYR A 832 -8.68 -21.45 -43.46
C TYR A 832 -7.71 -20.26 -43.40
N ASP A 833 -6.90 -20.09 -44.42
CA ASP A 833 -6.17 -18.84 -44.64
C ASP A 833 -7.10 -17.74 -45.20
N LEU A 834 -6.54 -16.56 -45.44
CA LEU A 834 -7.30 -15.42 -45.96
C LEU A 834 -7.68 -15.59 -47.44
N GLN A 835 -7.08 -16.54 -48.15
CA GLN A 835 -7.39 -16.94 -49.53
C GLN A 835 -8.44 -18.05 -49.58
N GLY A 836 -8.90 -18.54 -48.41
CA GLY A 836 -9.92 -19.59 -48.32
C GLY A 836 -9.37 -21.01 -48.45
N MET A 837 -8.06 -21.21 -48.39
CA MET A 837 -7.44 -22.54 -48.40
C MET A 837 -7.51 -23.15 -47.00
N ARG A 838 -7.96 -24.41 -46.93
CA ARG A 838 -8.07 -25.16 -45.68
C ARG A 838 -6.69 -25.44 -45.07
N LEU A 839 -6.57 -25.19 -43.80
CA LEU A 839 -5.39 -25.42 -43.02
C LEU A 839 -5.60 -26.59 -42.04
N SER A 840 -4.55 -27.32 -41.75
CA SER A 840 -4.59 -28.39 -40.73
C SER A 840 -4.74 -27.85 -39.29
N ALA A 841 -4.33 -26.62 -39.04
CA ALA A 841 -4.50 -25.88 -37.77
C ALA A 841 -4.36 -24.37 -38.06
N ALA A 842 -4.74 -23.52 -37.08
CA ALA A 842 -4.51 -22.08 -37.17
C ALA A 842 -3.01 -21.79 -37.30
N LYS A 843 -2.63 -20.99 -38.28
CA LYS A 843 -1.25 -20.52 -38.53
C LYS A 843 -0.96 -19.30 -37.66
N GLN A 844 0.33 -19.01 -37.53
CA GLN A 844 0.80 -17.75 -36.95
C GLN A 844 0.35 -16.58 -37.86
N GLY A 845 -0.27 -15.55 -37.28
CA GLY A 845 -0.96 -14.48 -37.94
C GLY A 845 -2.46 -14.72 -38.05
N ILE A 846 -3.10 -14.18 -39.08
CA ILE A 846 -4.57 -14.22 -39.20
C ILE A 846 -5.02 -15.51 -39.88
N SER A 847 -5.97 -16.21 -39.27
CA SER A 847 -6.68 -17.34 -39.81
C SER A 847 -8.20 -17.17 -39.66
N ILE A 848 -8.97 -17.84 -40.48
CA ILE A 848 -10.43 -17.94 -40.35
C ILE A 848 -10.74 -19.29 -39.72
N LYS A 849 -11.40 -19.29 -38.56
CA LYS A 849 -11.91 -20.49 -37.92
C LYS A 849 -13.39 -20.64 -38.26
N LYS A 850 -13.77 -21.76 -38.86
CA LYS A 850 -15.14 -22.13 -39.12
C LYS A 850 -15.55 -23.25 -38.16
N VAL A 851 -16.58 -22.98 -37.38
CA VAL A 851 -17.10 -23.90 -36.36
C VAL A 851 -18.37 -24.53 -36.90
N TYR A 852 -18.46 -25.84 -36.85
CA TYR A 852 -19.65 -26.62 -37.16
C TYR A 852 -20.27 -27.12 -35.88
N LEU A 853 -21.55 -26.88 -35.70
CA LEU A 853 -22.34 -27.37 -34.58
C LEU A 853 -23.05 -28.65 -34.96
N ARG A 854 -23.32 -29.52 -34.00
CA ARG A 854 -24.10 -30.75 -34.21
C ARG A 854 -25.52 -30.49 -34.75
N SER A 855 -26.02 -29.29 -34.53
CA SER A 855 -27.28 -28.80 -35.16
C SER A 855 -27.21 -28.59 -36.66
N GLY A 856 -26.04 -28.72 -37.28
CA GLY A 856 -25.80 -28.37 -38.67
C GLY A 856 -25.61 -26.88 -38.95
N LYS A 857 -25.70 -26.04 -37.91
CA LYS A 857 -25.36 -24.60 -38.04
C LYS A 857 -23.87 -24.42 -38.13
N THR A 858 -23.43 -23.39 -38.81
CA THR A 858 -22.02 -22.99 -38.89
C THR A 858 -21.86 -21.51 -38.66
N TYR A 859 -20.75 -21.14 -37.99
CA TYR A 859 -20.32 -19.76 -37.95
C TYR A 859 -18.80 -19.66 -38.18
N THR A 860 -18.36 -18.49 -38.57
CA THR A 860 -16.95 -18.22 -38.84
C THR A 860 -16.47 -17.08 -37.99
N GLU A 861 -15.28 -17.21 -37.49
CA GLU A 861 -14.57 -16.16 -36.72
C GLU A 861 -13.15 -15.95 -37.25
N LYS A 862 -12.70 -14.73 -37.22
CA LYS A 862 -11.31 -14.37 -37.54
C LYS A 862 -10.49 -14.49 -36.27
N ILE A 863 -9.49 -15.32 -36.29
CA ILE A 863 -8.59 -15.53 -35.15
C ILE A 863 -7.19 -15.05 -35.48
N TYR A 864 -6.50 -14.56 -34.49
CA TYR A 864 -5.08 -14.23 -34.56
C TYR A 864 -4.31 -15.13 -33.58
N LYS A 865 -3.27 -15.80 -34.09
CA LYS A 865 -2.44 -16.71 -33.28
C LYS A 865 -0.99 -16.25 -33.25
#